data_d34af87837b46b31177e15659ffc4954
#
_entry.id   d34af87837b46b31177e15659ffc4954
#
_cell.length_a   1.000
_cell.length_b   1.000
_cell.length_c   1.000
_cell.angle_alpha   90.00
_cell.angle_beta   90.00
_cell.angle_gamma   90.00
#
_symmetry.space_group_name_H-M   'P 1'
#
loop_
_entity.id
_entity.type
_entity.pdbx_description
1 polymer ?
#
loop_
_entity_poly.entity_id
_entity_poly.type
_entity_poly.pdbx_seq_one_letter_code
_entity_poly.pdbx_strand_id
1 'polypeptide(L)'
;MRRFILLSGLLVLAIGGLYAQEHSLSDTILLDEVNTYATVKKYQAGAKLESISNEQLQLSSGGGLDQLLMRFTPIYVKSNAGGLSTIRLRGTAPDHTSINFGGLNVNSLTLGHSNMSSVPSYLFDGLDLQYGSSSAVNGSGSIGGAIYLGLKSNWTDGMKVQSTITQGSFGEQLYGAKVFVGNGRWESVTRLFYYKKKNDFPFDNPYTGDVENREPVADRQNGASIENKGLVQELNYRFNSREFIKSAVWLEHDWHEIQPNMPSNLHYKTTEQLDNKHVRFWSQYENNKQSLNYRLGVGYVHDMQVYDSIDVQRIGTDRLVSELEVKQDINSNLGYKAGLKYKYMVPDVYAYSDEVVDNEQHLDAYVSAFATFWHRLKLTLNLRQSFVTDFDAPFTPSLGAEYRLFTNDLSVLKLTSTLARSYRVPTFNDRYWGTQGNPNLKAEDGMNYELGLNYIYCRDDFQSDLKLNAFYMDVKNWIEWRNFGVWQAQNLMEVVSKGFEFQSNTDWQLGDNHLNFRLNYNFNPVEAVENVSESGVTHRQLIYVPKHMGNVFLSLKRKAWLVYADGAYTGMRYSDEFGREMDPYFLTNCGVSRQLKLGKQGFNLSFSVDNLLDVDYQNERYYAMPGRSFRLSLSTNLNII
;
A
#
# COMPACT_ATOMS: atom_id res chain seq x y z
N MET A 1 -28.74 11.07 31.61
CA MET A 1 -27.71 12.12 31.64
C MET A 1 -27.00 12.36 32.98
N ARG A 2 -27.47 11.84 34.10
CA ARG A 2 -26.82 12.05 35.43
C ARG A 2 -25.90 10.93 35.93
N ARG A 3 -25.76 9.82 35.21
CA ARG A 3 -24.87 8.69 35.59
C ARG A 3 -23.52 8.63 34.79
N PHE A 4 -23.34 9.49 33.80
CA PHE A 4 -22.08 9.55 33.02
C PHE A 4 -21.05 10.55 33.58
N ILE A 5 -21.47 11.45 34.49
CA ILE A 5 -20.59 12.48 35.06
C ILE A 5 -19.82 11.98 36.29
N LEU A 6 -20.25 10.86 36.90
CA LEU A 6 -19.60 10.29 38.09
C LEU A 6 -18.46 9.30 37.78
N LEU A 7 -18.33 8.81 36.54
CA LEU A 7 -17.20 7.95 36.15
C LEU A 7 -16.00 8.76 35.64
N SER A 8 -16.17 9.99 35.20
CA SER A 8 -15.08 10.88 34.79
C SER A 8 -14.35 11.56 35.95
N GLY A 9 -14.95 11.58 37.14
CA GLY A 9 -14.33 12.19 38.34
C GLY A 9 -13.39 11.27 39.13
N LEU A 10 -13.45 9.96 38.93
CA LEU A 10 -12.63 8.98 39.68
C LEU A 10 -11.32 8.61 38.98
N LEU A 11 -11.12 9.01 37.73
CA LEU A 11 -9.86 8.76 36.97
C LEU A 11 -8.78 9.84 37.20
N VAL A 12 -9.11 10.93 37.87
CA VAL A 12 -8.19 12.09 38.08
C VAL A 12 -7.45 12.03 39.42
N LEU A 13 -7.84 11.15 40.35
CA LEU A 13 -7.30 11.16 41.72
C LEU A 13 -6.26 10.08 42.06
N ALA A 14 -5.78 9.31 41.09
CA ALA A 14 -4.77 8.25 41.31
C ALA A 14 -3.37 8.58 40.76
N ILE A 15 -3.04 9.84 40.46
CA ILE A 15 -1.72 10.24 39.94
C ILE A 15 -1.03 11.15 40.95
N GLY A 16 -0.65 10.57 42.07
CA GLY A 16 0.24 11.17 43.07
C GLY A 16 1.41 10.26 43.31
N GLY A 17 2.56 10.61 42.72
CA GLY A 17 3.87 10.24 43.21
C GLY A 17 4.52 8.96 42.72
N LEU A 18 5.31 9.07 41.66
CA LEU A 18 6.56 8.31 41.47
C LEU A 18 7.46 9.16 40.57
N TYR A 19 8.41 9.82 41.21
CA TYR A 19 9.57 10.40 40.52
C TYR A 19 10.54 9.24 40.23
N ALA A 20 10.64 8.82 38.99
CA ALA A 20 11.74 7.99 38.52
C ALA A 20 12.63 8.83 37.60
N GLN A 21 13.93 8.77 37.85
CA GLN A 21 14.95 9.42 37.04
C GLN A 21 14.88 8.94 35.59
N GLU A 22 14.78 9.90 34.66
CA GLU A 22 14.79 9.64 33.24
C GLU A 22 16.18 9.24 32.76
N HIS A 23 16.38 7.96 32.47
CA HIS A 23 17.26 7.57 31.37
C HIS A 23 16.39 7.51 30.11
N SER A 24 16.62 8.44 29.17
CA SER A 24 15.96 8.44 27.87
C SER A 24 16.42 7.20 27.11
N LEU A 25 15.54 6.20 27.01
CA LEU A 25 15.54 5.35 25.82
C LEU A 25 15.27 6.31 24.66
N SER A 26 16.36 6.81 24.04
CA SER A 26 16.26 7.52 22.79
C SER A 26 15.45 6.62 21.85
N ASP A 27 14.53 7.18 21.10
CA ASP A 27 13.73 6.51 20.05
C ASP A 27 14.65 5.99 18.91
N THR A 28 15.70 5.30 19.24
CA THR A 28 16.71 4.76 18.32
C THR A 28 16.51 3.28 18.10
N ILE A 29 15.33 2.89 17.65
CA ILE A 29 15.27 1.84 16.63
C ILE A 29 15.49 2.58 15.32
N LEU A 30 16.75 2.74 14.94
CA LEU A 30 17.16 3.15 13.61
C LEU A 30 16.89 1.98 12.65
N LEU A 31 15.61 1.68 12.40
CA LEU A 31 15.21 1.24 11.08
C LEU A 31 15.50 2.43 10.16
N ASP A 32 16.04 2.19 8.98
CA ASP A 32 16.20 3.18 7.92
C ASP A 32 14.82 3.78 7.60
N GLU A 33 14.36 4.73 8.42
CA GLU A 33 13.04 5.34 8.29
C GLU A 33 13.03 6.16 7.00
N VAL A 34 12.17 5.80 6.09
CA VAL A 34 11.80 6.67 4.98
C VAL A 34 11.22 7.95 5.59
N ASN A 35 11.62 9.12 5.09
CA ASN A 35 11.18 10.43 5.63
C ASN A 35 9.65 10.55 5.77
N THR A 36 8.89 9.79 4.97
CA THR A 36 7.44 9.74 5.01
C THR A 36 6.91 9.11 6.28
N TYR A 37 7.47 7.96 6.71
CA TYR A 37 7.08 7.26 7.95
C TYR A 37 7.27 8.16 9.18
N ALA A 38 8.43 8.80 9.29
CA ALA A 38 8.73 9.72 10.39
C ALA A 38 7.75 10.91 10.40
N THR A 39 7.38 11.46 9.25
CA THR A 39 6.43 12.57 9.13
C THR A 39 5.00 12.12 9.50
N VAL A 40 4.56 10.96 9.01
CA VAL A 40 3.24 10.40 9.37
C VAL A 40 3.18 10.15 10.86
N LYS A 41 4.16 9.48 11.46
CA LYS A 41 4.26 9.21 12.89
C LYS A 41 4.25 10.50 13.74
N LYS A 42 4.82 11.59 13.21
CA LYS A 42 4.86 12.88 13.91
C LYS A 42 3.48 13.53 14.02
N TYR A 43 2.69 13.52 12.93
CA TYR A 43 1.41 14.24 12.83
C TYR A 43 0.17 13.34 12.89
N GLN A 44 0.33 12.02 13.02
CA GLN A 44 -0.76 11.06 13.12
C GLN A 44 -0.49 10.08 14.26
N ALA A 45 -0.49 10.58 15.50
CA ALA A 45 -0.41 9.74 16.68
C ALA A 45 -1.59 8.75 16.68
N GLY A 46 -1.34 7.51 17.04
CA GLY A 46 -2.36 6.47 17.10
C GLY A 46 -2.62 5.74 15.78
N ALA A 47 -2.21 6.29 14.63
CA ALA A 47 -2.36 5.58 13.36
C ALA A 47 -1.51 4.30 13.32
N LYS A 48 -2.08 3.20 12.84
CA LYS A 48 -1.33 1.96 12.59
C LYS A 48 -0.48 2.13 11.34
N LEU A 49 0.84 2.04 11.53
CA LEU A 49 1.84 2.10 10.46
C LEU A 49 2.62 0.79 10.41
N GLU A 50 2.92 0.33 9.21
CA GLU A 50 3.75 -0.82 8.93
C GLU A 50 4.75 -0.48 7.83
N SER A 51 6.03 -0.79 8.05
CA SER A 51 7.08 -0.59 7.04
C SER A 51 7.58 -1.93 6.54
N ILE A 52 7.66 -2.06 5.24
CA ILE A 52 8.32 -3.18 4.58
C ILE A 52 9.81 -2.85 4.47
N SER A 53 10.63 -3.69 5.10
CA SER A 53 12.06 -3.48 5.14
C SER A 53 12.73 -3.69 3.78
N ASN A 54 13.92 -3.10 3.60
CA ASN A 54 14.71 -3.27 2.39
C ASN A 54 15.07 -4.75 2.13
N GLU A 55 15.25 -5.55 3.20
CA GLU A 55 15.48 -6.98 3.08
C GLU A 55 14.27 -7.70 2.47
N GLN A 56 13.05 -7.39 2.93
CA GLN A 56 11.79 -7.94 2.38
C GLN A 56 11.57 -7.51 0.92
N LEU A 57 11.86 -6.23 0.58
CA LEU A 57 11.81 -5.75 -0.80
C LEU A 57 12.77 -6.54 -1.71
N GLN A 58 13.99 -6.83 -1.25
CA GLN A 58 14.98 -7.61 -2.00
C GLN A 58 14.55 -9.07 -2.18
N LEU A 59 13.90 -9.69 -1.18
CA LEU A 59 13.38 -11.05 -1.27
C LEU A 59 12.23 -11.20 -2.28
N SER A 60 11.53 -10.10 -2.58
CA SER A 60 10.40 -10.05 -3.52
C SER A 60 10.70 -9.24 -4.79
N SER A 61 11.98 -8.97 -5.08
CA SER A 61 12.40 -8.08 -6.18
C SER A 61 12.01 -8.53 -7.60
N GLY A 62 11.52 -9.76 -7.76
CA GLY A 62 11.09 -10.31 -9.06
C GLY A 62 9.64 -10.00 -9.44
N GLY A 63 8.85 -9.26 -8.64
CA GLY A 63 7.43 -9.06 -8.90
C GLY A 63 6.91 -7.67 -8.60
N GLY A 64 5.61 -7.50 -8.81
CA GLY A 64 4.86 -6.30 -8.44
C GLY A 64 4.67 -6.17 -6.92
N LEU A 65 4.07 -5.07 -6.51
CA LEU A 65 3.71 -4.86 -5.10
C LEU A 65 2.69 -5.88 -4.59
N ASP A 66 1.86 -6.43 -5.45
CA ASP A 66 0.87 -7.46 -5.10
C ASP A 66 1.51 -8.67 -4.41
N GLN A 67 2.58 -9.22 -4.98
CA GLN A 67 3.31 -10.36 -4.41
C GLN A 67 3.96 -10.00 -3.08
N LEU A 68 4.54 -8.80 -2.98
CA LEU A 68 5.14 -8.30 -1.75
C LEU A 68 4.09 -8.18 -0.62
N LEU A 69 2.95 -7.55 -0.92
CA LEU A 69 1.87 -7.34 0.04
C LEU A 69 1.26 -8.67 0.50
N MET A 70 1.02 -9.62 -0.41
CA MET A 70 0.52 -10.95 -0.08
C MET A 70 1.43 -11.71 0.90
N ARG A 71 2.75 -11.58 0.74
CA ARG A 71 3.73 -12.31 1.57
C ARG A 71 3.90 -11.71 2.96
N PHE A 72 3.94 -10.39 3.07
CA PHE A 72 4.42 -9.73 4.27
C PHE A 72 3.36 -8.93 5.03
N THR A 73 2.14 -8.82 4.49
CA THR A 73 1.06 -8.07 5.13
C THR A 73 -0.25 -8.86 5.15
N PRO A 74 -1.14 -8.64 6.13
CA PRO A 74 -2.46 -9.26 6.16
C PRO A 74 -3.48 -8.47 5.30
N ILE A 75 -3.05 -8.05 4.10
CA ILE A 75 -3.89 -7.34 3.13
C ILE A 75 -4.41 -8.35 2.11
N TYR A 76 -5.71 -8.32 1.84
CA TYR A 76 -6.25 -9.13 0.77
C TYR A 76 -5.88 -8.56 -0.58
N VAL A 77 -5.28 -9.39 -1.41
CA VAL A 77 -4.93 -9.09 -2.80
C VAL A 77 -5.83 -9.92 -3.71
N LYS A 78 -6.77 -9.27 -4.40
CA LYS A 78 -7.55 -9.88 -5.47
C LYS A 78 -6.71 -9.79 -6.75
N SER A 79 -6.21 -10.90 -7.25
CA SER A 79 -5.32 -10.94 -8.40
C SER A 79 -5.57 -12.17 -9.28
N ASN A 80 -5.19 -12.05 -10.54
CA ASN A 80 -5.04 -13.17 -11.47
C ASN A 80 -3.60 -13.21 -12.00
N ALA A 81 -3.22 -14.29 -12.64
CA ALA A 81 -1.86 -14.45 -13.16
C ALA A 81 -1.57 -13.59 -14.40
N GLY A 82 -2.60 -13.09 -15.06
CA GLY A 82 -2.51 -12.19 -16.22
C GLY A 82 -2.22 -10.73 -15.88
N GLY A 83 -1.78 -10.44 -14.66
CA GLY A 83 -1.28 -9.11 -14.30
C GLY A 83 -2.34 -8.10 -13.86
N LEU A 84 -3.56 -8.52 -13.53
CA LEU A 84 -4.54 -7.66 -12.88
C LEU A 84 -4.55 -7.93 -11.37
N SER A 85 -4.32 -6.89 -10.57
CA SER A 85 -4.22 -7.02 -9.13
C SER A 85 -4.72 -5.77 -8.40
N THR A 86 -5.63 -5.98 -7.45
CA THR A 86 -6.17 -4.93 -6.57
C THR A 86 -6.06 -5.33 -5.11
N ILE A 87 -6.01 -4.35 -4.23
CA ILE A 87 -5.85 -4.56 -2.78
C ILE A 87 -7.08 -4.07 -2.03
N ARG A 88 -7.33 -4.69 -0.87
CA ARG A 88 -8.40 -4.29 0.05
C ARG A 88 -7.84 -4.22 1.47
N LEU A 89 -7.71 -3.01 1.98
CA LEU A 89 -7.31 -2.75 3.36
C LEU A 89 -8.55 -2.77 4.24
N ARG A 90 -8.56 -3.63 5.28
CA ARG A 90 -9.70 -3.74 6.20
C ARG A 90 -11.05 -3.91 5.49
N GLY A 91 -11.05 -4.61 4.35
CA GLY A 91 -12.25 -4.90 3.57
C GLY A 91 -12.85 -3.71 2.82
N THR A 92 -12.13 -2.61 2.68
CA THR A 92 -12.56 -1.49 1.83
C THR A 92 -12.43 -1.81 0.34
N ALA A 93 -13.00 -0.98 -0.52
CA ALA A 93 -12.84 -1.12 -1.97
C ALA A 93 -11.40 -0.75 -2.42
N PRO A 94 -10.94 -1.19 -3.59
CA PRO A 94 -9.59 -0.88 -4.09
C PRO A 94 -9.31 0.62 -4.21
N ASP A 95 -10.29 1.42 -4.58
CA ASP A 95 -10.25 2.87 -4.75
C ASP A 95 -10.35 3.66 -3.42
N HIS A 96 -10.39 2.94 -2.29
CA HIS A 96 -10.28 3.48 -0.94
C HIS A 96 -8.86 3.50 -0.40
N THR A 97 -7.87 3.10 -1.19
CA THR A 97 -6.47 3.10 -0.79
C THR A 97 -5.66 4.01 -1.69
N SER A 98 -5.08 5.07 -1.14
CA SER A 98 -4.21 5.96 -1.89
C SER A 98 -2.80 5.39 -2.04
N ILE A 99 -2.26 5.42 -3.26
CA ILE A 99 -0.87 5.06 -3.55
C ILE A 99 -0.09 6.35 -3.80
N ASN A 100 0.93 6.61 -2.99
CA ASN A 100 1.62 7.88 -2.99
C ASN A 100 3.10 7.72 -3.38
N PHE A 101 3.53 8.52 -4.35
CA PHE A 101 4.91 8.62 -4.82
C PHE A 101 5.38 10.07 -4.77
N GLY A 102 6.34 10.40 -3.93
CA GLY A 102 6.89 11.75 -3.81
C GLY A 102 5.87 12.84 -3.43
N GLY A 103 4.75 12.48 -2.79
CA GLY A 103 3.64 13.39 -2.49
C GLY A 103 2.53 13.42 -3.54
N LEU A 104 2.70 12.74 -4.68
CA LEU A 104 1.68 12.52 -5.69
C LEU A 104 0.86 11.27 -5.36
N ASN A 105 -0.45 11.36 -5.41
CA ASN A 105 -1.30 10.18 -5.52
C ASN A 105 -1.22 9.68 -6.98
N VAL A 106 -0.85 8.41 -7.19
CA VAL A 106 -0.66 7.79 -8.51
C VAL A 106 -1.79 6.83 -8.90
N ASN A 107 -2.89 6.82 -8.15
CA ASN A 107 -4.08 6.07 -8.55
C ASN A 107 -4.65 6.61 -9.87
N SER A 108 -5.19 5.71 -10.70
CA SER A 108 -5.93 6.08 -11.91
C SER A 108 -7.08 7.04 -11.57
N LEU A 109 -7.26 8.09 -12.35
CA LEU A 109 -8.39 9.01 -12.19
C LEU A 109 -9.72 8.39 -12.63
N THR A 110 -9.66 7.45 -13.57
CA THR A 110 -10.83 6.77 -14.11
C THR A 110 -11.33 5.65 -13.22
N LEU A 111 -10.43 4.85 -12.64
CA LEU A 111 -10.76 3.68 -11.81
C LEU A 111 -10.60 3.93 -10.30
N GLY A 112 -9.93 5.01 -9.89
CA GLY A 112 -9.68 5.34 -8.48
C GLY A 112 -8.58 4.50 -7.80
N HIS A 113 -8.06 3.46 -8.45
CA HIS A 113 -7.03 2.57 -7.90
C HIS A 113 -5.88 2.34 -8.89
N SER A 114 -4.78 1.78 -8.41
CA SER A 114 -3.66 1.34 -9.22
C SER A 114 -3.65 -0.18 -9.32
N ASN A 115 -3.18 -0.71 -10.44
CA ASN A 115 -2.87 -2.12 -10.59
C ASN A 115 -1.59 -2.45 -9.81
N MET A 116 -1.68 -3.26 -8.75
CA MET A 116 -0.54 -3.56 -7.87
C MET A 116 0.50 -4.47 -8.52
N SER A 117 0.14 -5.26 -9.52
CA SER A 117 1.07 -6.11 -10.25
C SER A 117 1.98 -5.32 -11.19
N SER A 118 1.50 -4.17 -11.67
CA SER A 118 2.30 -3.31 -12.56
C SER A 118 3.27 -2.40 -11.80
N VAL A 119 3.06 -2.16 -10.48
CA VAL A 119 3.99 -1.35 -9.68
C VAL A 119 5.20 -2.19 -9.24
N PRO A 120 6.39 -2.02 -9.83
CA PRO A 120 7.52 -2.91 -9.58
C PRO A 120 8.19 -2.61 -8.24
N SER A 121 8.26 -3.60 -7.37
CA SER A 121 8.89 -3.47 -6.04
C SER A 121 10.38 -3.09 -6.13
N TYR A 122 11.06 -3.49 -7.19
CA TYR A 122 12.48 -3.21 -7.43
C TYR A 122 12.84 -1.72 -7.47
N LEU A 123 11.94 -0.85 -7.93
CA LEU A 123 12.22 0.57 -8.12
C LEU A 123 12.35 1.35 -6.81
N PHE A 124 11.75 0.85 -5.73
CA PHE A 124 11.64 1.59 -4.47
C PHE A 124 12.68 1.13 -3.45
N ASP A 125 12.99 2.00 -2.49
CA ASP A 125 13.94 1.72 -1.40
C ASP A 125 13.21 1.48 -0.08
N GLY A 126 11.91 1.71 -0.03
CA GLY A 126 11.04 1.48 1.12
C GLY A 126 9.57 1.53 0.71
N LEU A 127 8.75 0.86 1.49
CA LEU A 127 7.30 0.84 1.36
C LEU A 127 6.70 1.00 2.75
N ASP A 128 5.91 2.05 2.95
CA ASP A 128 5.19 2.29 4.18
C ASP A 128 3.69 2.15 3.94
N LEU A 129 3.03 1.47 4.85
CA LEU A 129 1.59 1.21 4.84
C LEU A 129 0.96 1.93 6.02
N GLN A 130 -0.06 2.71 5.76
CA GLN A 130 -0.94 3.27 6.77
C GLN A 130 -2.30 2.60 6.66
N TYR A 131 -2.76 2.00 7.75
CA TYR A 131 -4.09 1.40 7.84
C TYR A 131 -5.09 2.40 8.40
N GLY A 132 -6.34 2.26 7.97
CA GLY A 132 -7.44 3.13 8.39
C GLY A 132 -7.42 4.51 7.73
N SER A 133 -8.39 5.33 8.10
CA SER A 133 -8.62 6.62 7.46
C SER A 133 -7.40 7.53 7.49
N SER A 134 -7.02 8.03 6.32
CA SER A 134 -5.95 9.01 6.17
C SER A 134 -6.36 10.24 5.33
N SER A 135 -7.65 10.43 5.07
CA SER A 135 -8.14 11.52 4.21
C SER A 135 -7.81 12.92 4.73
N ALA A 136 -7.73 13.12 6.04
CA ALA A 136 -7.31 14.40 6.62
C ALA A 136 -5.86 14.78 6.20
N VAL A 137 -5.02 13.81 5.82
CA VAL A 137 -3.64 14.05 5.37
C VAL A 137 -3.50 13.88 3.86
N ASN A 138 -4.08 12.83 3.28
CA ASN A 138 -3.89 12.46 1.87
C ASN A 138 -5.01 12.99 0.94
N GLY A 139 -6.17 13.35 1.50
CA GLY A 139 -7.34 13.79 0.74
C GLY A 139 -8.26 12.63 0.34
N SER A 140 -9.06 12.85 -0.70
CA SER A 140 -10.03 11.90 -1.25
C SER A 140 -9.43 10.54 -1.61
N GLY A 141 -10.19 9.45 -1.43
CA GLY A 141 -9.78 8.08 -1.79
C GLY A 141 -8.85 7.42 -0.78
N SER A 142 -8.83 7.89 0.48
CA SER A 142 -7.97 7.35 1.54
C SER A 142 -8.80 6.88 2.74
N ILE A 143 -9.90 6.20 2.48
CA ILE A 143 -10.83 5.64 3.50
C ILE A 143 -10.20 4.44 4.20
N GLY A 144 -9.69 3.49 3.42
CA GLY A 144 -9.06 2.25 3.91
C GLY A 144 -7.62 2.43 4.38
N GLY A 145 -6.91 3.39 3.80
CA GLY A 145 -5.53 3.67 4.13
C GLY A 145 -4.71 4.31 3.02
N ALA A 146 -3.40 4.22 3.17
CA ALA A 146 -2.45 4.72 2.19
C ALA A 146 -1.19 3.85 2.09
N ILE A 147 -0.62 3.78 0.90
CA ILE A 147 0.69 3.21 0.63
C ILE A 147 1.62 4.32 0.16
N TYR A 148 2.82 4.37 0.72
CA TYR A 148 3.84 5.35 0.38
C TYR A 148 5.04 4.65 -0.24
N LEU A 149 5.32 4.97 -1.49
CA LEU A 149 6.45 4.45 -2.26
C LEU A 149 7.67 5.35 -2.00
N GLY A 150 8.65 4.81 -1.30
CA GLY A 150 9.79 5.56 -0.80
C GLY A 150 11.00 5.52 -1.74
N LEU A 151 11.59 6.68 -1.97
CA LEU A 151 12.92 6.83 -2.57
C LEU A 151 13.86 7.42 -1.51
N LYS A 152 15.00 6.78 -1.28
CA LYS A 152 15.97 7.20 -0.27
C LYS A 152 17.12 7.98 -0.90
N SER A 153 17.23 9.26 -0.54
CA SER A 153 18.41 10.08 -0.89
C SER A 153 19.55 9.77 0.09
N ASN A 154 20.66 9.23 -0.39
CA ASN A 154 21.81 8.88 0.44
C ASN A 154 22.89 9.97 0.43
N TRP A 155 22.77 10.97 -0.47
CA TRP A 155 23.77 12.00 -0.73
C TRP A 155 25.14 11.37 -0.99
N THR A 156 25.15 10.36 -1.85
CA THR A 156 26.29 9.54 -2.22
C THR A 156 27.47 10.42 -2.62
N ASP A 157 28.66 10.07 -2.13
CA ASP A 157 29.92 10.61 -2.63
C ASP A 157 30.62 9.54 -3.44
N GLY A 158 30.89 9.83 -4.72
CA GLY A 158 31.43 8.87 -5.68
C GLY A 158 30.34 8.16 -6.50
N MET A 159 30.61 6.91 -6.90
CA MET A 159 29.75 6.11 -7.76
C MET A 159 29.52 4.72 -7.19
N LYS A 160 28.24 4.33 -7.09
CA LYS A 160 27.80 3.00 -6.67
C LYS A 160 26.85 2.42 -7.70
N VAL A 161 27.05 1.16 -8.06
CA VAL A 161 26.18 0.43 -8.99
C VAL A 161 25.64 -0.82 -8.31
N GLN A 162 24.34 -1.00 -8.40
CA GLN A 162 23.66 -2.22 -7.99
C GLN A 162 22.97 -2.81 -9.23
N SER A 163 23.08 -4.12 -9.43
CA SER A 163 22.35 -4.80 -10.49
C SER A 163 21.74 -6.09 -9.96
N THR A 164 20.64 -6.51 -10.58
CA THR A 164 19.94 -7.75 -10.25
C THR A 164 19.51 -8.44 -11.53
N ILE A 165 19.78 -9.73 -11.61
CA ILE A 165 19.30 -10.62 -12.67
C ILE A 165 18.56 -11.74 -11.99
N THR A 166 17.31 -11.98 -12.39
CA THR A 166 16.49 -13.08 -11.88
C THR A 166 15.97 -13.91 -13.04
N GLN A 167 16.00 -15.23 -12.87
CA GLN A 167 15.37 -16.20 -13.75
C GLN A 167 14.49 -17.11 -12.91
N GLY A 168 13.26 -17.36 -13.37
CA GLY A 168 12.30 -18.18 -12.64
C GLY A 168 11.46 -19.08 -13.52
N SER A 169 10.60 -19.87 -12.87
CA SER A 169 9.64 -20.74 -13.53
C SER A 169 8.65 -19.92 -14.39
N PHE A 170 8.04 -20.58 -15.36
CA PHE A 170 7.01 -20.00 -16.24
C PHE A 170 7.51 -18.78 -17.03
N GLY A 171 8.79 -18.82 -17.43
CA GLY A 171 9.42 -17.77 -18.23
C GLY A 171 9.67 -16.45 -17.49
N GLU A 172 9.72 -16.46 -16.16
CA GLU A 172 10.01 -15.27 -15.37
C GLU A 172 11.45 -14.79 -15.57
N GLN A 173 11.61 -13.49 -15.85
CA GLN A 173 12.88 -12.80 -16.04
C GLN A 173 12.80 -11.40 -15.45
N LEU A 174 13.81 -11.01 -14.66
CA LEU A 174 14.04 -9.63 -14.22
C LEU A 174 15.47 -9.21 -14.52
N TYR A 175 15.62 -8.06 -15.11
CA TYR A 175 16.89 -7.35 -15.27
C TYR A 175 16.76 -5.97 -14.66
N GLY A 176 17.54 -5.68 -13.63
CA GLY A 176 17.47 -4.42 -12.91
C GLY A 176 18.84 -3.81 -12.70
N ALA A 177 18.92 -2.47 -12.75
CA ALA A 177 20.12 -1.71 -12.42
C ALA A 177 19.76 -0.45 -11.64
N LYS A 178 20.54 -0.13 -10.61
CA LYS A 178 20.49 1.13 -9.86
C LYS A 178 21.88 1.75 -9.87
N VAL A 179 22.00 2.98 -10.35
CA VAL A 179 23.26 3.73 -10.44
C VAL A 179 23.14 4.98 -9.58
N PHE A 180 23.99 5.11 -8.61
CA PHE A 180 24.09 6.25 -7.71
C PHE A 180 25.38 7.02 -8.02
N VAL A 181 25.27 8.31 -8.31
CA VAL A 181 26.41 9.18 -8.56
C VAL A 181 26.22 10.49 -7.84
N GLY A 182 27.24 10.98 -7.16
CA GLY A 182 27.15 12.26 -6.47
C GLY A 182 28.48 12.73 -5.88
N ASN A 183 28.44 13.87 -5.21
CA ASN A 183 29.59 14.46 -4.53
C ASN A 183 29.22 15.05 -3.17
N GLY A 184 28.19 14.48 -2.53
CA GLY A 184 27.64 14.98 -1.26
C GLY A 184 26.81 16.27 -1.36
N ARG A 185 26.96 17.07 -2.44
CA ARG A 185 26.18 18.28 -2.70
C ARG A 185 25.06 18.06 -3.72
N TRP A 186 25.29 17.22 -4.70
CA TRP A 186 24.29 16.74 -5.63
C TRP A 186 24.34 15.22 -5.71
N GLU A 187 23.22 14.61 -6.02
CA GLU A 187 23.07 13.18 -6.19
C GLU A 187 22.13 12.91 -7.37
N SER A 188 22.56 12.01 -8.25
CA SER A 188 21.75 11.44 -9.33
C SER A 188 21.58 9.96 -9.06
N VAL A 189 20.33 9.48 -9.05
CA VAL A 189 20.03 8.06 -8.91
C VAL A 189 19.18 7.62 -10.09
N THR A 190 19.74 6.71 -10.89
CA THR A 190 19.04 6.11 -12.04
C THR A 190 18.67 4.69 -11.69
N ARG A 191 17.39 4.33 -11.76
CA ARG A 191 16.87 2.98 -11.59
C ARG A 191 16.22 2.53 -12.88
N LEU A 192 16.66 1.38 -13.39
CA LEU A 192 16.15 0.74 -14.61
C LEU A 192 15.67 -0.66 -14.26
N PHE A 193 14.59 -1.08 -14.88
CA PHE A 193 14.14 -2.46 -14.80
C PHE A 193 13.45 -2.91 -16.09
N TYR A 194 13.53 -4.20 -16.33
CA TYR A 194 12.75 -4.95 -17.30
C TYR A 194 12.30 -6.24 -16.65
N TYR A 195 10.99 -6.48 -16.62
CA TYR A 195 10.37 -7.69 -16.09
C TYR A 195 9.50 -8.33 -17.15
N LYS A 196 9.60 -9.64 -17.27
CA LYS A 196 8.75 -10.44 -18.16
C LYS A 196 8.42 -11.77 -17.50
N LYS A 197 7.19 -12.26 -17.73
CA LYS A 197 6.75 -13.58 -17.32
C LYS A 197 5.69 -14.09 -18.29
N LYS A 198 5.82 -15.34 -18.77
CA LYS A 198 4.82 -15.96 -19.64
C LYS A 198 3.59 -16.42 -18.90
N ASN A 199 3.75 -16.83 -17.63
CA ASN A 199 2.69 -17.42 -16.81
C ASN A 199 2.00 -18.63 -17.47
N ASP A 200 2.72 -19.44 -18.22
CA ASP A 200 2.24 -20.64 -18.92
C ASP A 200 2.32 -21.90 -18.03
N PHE A 201 1.80 -21.82 -16.81
CA PHE A 201 1.86 -22.87 -15.79
C PHE A 201 0.80 -23.96 -16.01
N PRO A 202 1.06 -25.22 -15.57
CA PRO A 202 0.06 -26.28 -15.53
C PRO A 202 -0.90 -26.06 -14.36
N PHE A 203 -2.14 -26.49 -14.50
CA PHE A 203 -3.15 -26.52 -13.43
C PHE A 203 -4.21 -27.57 -13.72
N ASP A 204 -4.96 -27.99 -12.70
CA ASP A 204 -6.10 -28.88 -12.85
C ASP A 204 -7.37 -28.05 -13.07
N ASN A 205 -8.01 -28.22 -14.24
CA ASN A 205 -9.19 -27.47 -14.65
C ASN A 205 -10.47 -28.25 -14.32
N PRO A 206 -11.25 -27.83 -13.32
CA PRO A 206 -12.47 -28.53 -12.92
C PRO A 206 -13.67 -28.25 -13.83
N TYR A 207 -13.53 -27.36 -14.83
CA TYR A 207 -14.64 -26.92 -15.70
C TYR A 207 -14.62 -27.52 -17.10
N THR A 208 -13.58 -28.26 -17.47
CA THR A 208 -13.37 -28.80 -18.82
C THR A 208 -13.52 -30.31 -18.93
N GLY A 209 -13.80 -31.00 -17.81
CA GLY A 209 -14.04 -32.44 -17.75
C GLY A 209 -15.44 -32.85 -18.20
N ASP A 210 -15.67 -34.15 -18.30
CA ASP A 210 -16.98 -34.74 -18.55
C ASP A 210 -17.96 -34.26 -17.47
N VAL A 211 -19.10 -33.69 -17.93
CA VAL A 211 -20.11 -33.07 -17.05
C VAL A 211 -20.68 -34.09 -16.05
N GLU A 212 -20.62 -35.39 -16.35
CA GLU A 212 -21.13 -36.46 -15.49
C GLU A 212 -20.15 -36.83 -14.35
N ASN A 213 -18.84 -36.78 -14.57
CA ASN A 213 -17.84 -37.25 -13.60
C ASN A 213 -17.11 -36.13 -12.87
N ARG A 214 -17.12 -34.87 -13.34
CA ARG A 214 -16.50 -33.69 -12.73
C ARG A 214 -15.05 -33.88 -12.26
N GLU A 215 -14.31 -34.81 -12.84
CA GLU A 215 -12.90 -34.94 -12.55
C GLU A 215 -12.12 -33.81 -13.22
N PRO A 216 -11.24 -33.10 -12.49
CA PRO A 216 -10.40 -32.07 -13.09
C PRO A 216 -9.55 -32.62 -14.22
N VAL A 217 -9.40 -31.89 -15.29
CA VAL A 217 -8.54 -32.25 -16.42
C VAL A 217 -7.27 -31.39 -16.36
N ALA A 218 -6.12 -32.05 -16.49
CA ALA A 218 -4.85 -31.34 -16.60
C ALA A 218 -4.88 -30.37 -17.78
N ASP A 219 -4.63 -29.09 -17.50
CA ASP A 219 -4.67 -27.99 -18.45
C ASP A 219 -3.42 -27.11 -18.31
N ARG A 220 -3.24 -26.16 -19.20
CA ARG A 220 -2.13 -25.21 -19.16
C ARG A 220 -2.64 -23.82 -19.42
N GLN A 221 -2.27 -22.89 -18.53
CA GLN A 221 -2.67 -21.49 -18.66
C GLN A 221 -2.11 -20.88 -19.95
N ASN A 222 -2.98 -20.25 -20.73
CA ASN A 222 -2.66 -19.47 -21.91
C ASN A 222 -3.07 -18.02 -21.68
N GLY A 223 -2.45 -17.07 -22.40
CA GLY A 223 -2.89 -15.68 -22.40
C GLY A 223 -2.81 -15.00 -21.03
N ALA A 224 -1.69 -15.19 -20.33
CA ALA A 224 -1.43 -14.56 -19.03
C ALA A 224 -0.03 -13.92 -18.98
N SER A 225 0.55 -13.60 -20.13
CA SER A 225 1.88 -13.00 -20.23
C SER A 225 1.88 -11.57 -19.71
N ILE A 226 2.97 -11.21 -19.04
CA ILE A 226 3.21 -9.87 -18.51
C ILE A 226 4.58 -9.38 -19.03
N GLU A 227 4.65 -8.13 -19.45
CA GLU A 227 5.90 -7.43 -19.73
C GLU A 227 5.83 -6.03 -19.14
N ASN A 228 6.75 -5.69 -18.24
CA ASN A 228 6.82 -4.39 -17.60
C ASN A 228 8.27 -3.85 -17.67
N LYS A 229 8.43 -2.60 -18.04
CA LYS A 229 9.72 -1.93 -18.12
C LYS A 229 9.62 -0.48 -17.68
N GLY A 230 10.66 0.02 -17.06
CA GLY A 230 10.61 1.40 -16.58
C GLY A 230 11.93 1.94 -16.10
N LEU A 231 11.86 3.23 -15.84
CA LEU A 231 12.96 4.06 -15.39
C LEU A 231 12.46 4.96 -14.25
N VAL A 232 13.22 5.02 -13.15
CA VAL A 232 13.14 6.14 -12.21
C VAL A 232 14.46 6.90 -12.23
N GLN A 233 14.40 8.20 -12.53
CA GLN A 233 15.52 9.12 -12.46
C GLN A 233 15.30 10.12 -11.35
N GLU A 234 16.17 10.15 -10.34
CA GLU A 234 16.20 11.18 -9.30
C GLU A 234 17.36 12.14 -9.55
N LEU A 235 17.09 13.41 -9.26
CA LEU A 235 18.09 14.48 -9.21
C LEU A 235 17.87 15.27 -7.92
N ASN A 236 18.84 15.20 -7.03
CA ASN A 236 18.82 15.87 -5.75
C ASN A 236 19.96 16.89 -5.68
N TYR A 237 19.66 18.09 -5.24
CA TYR A 237 20.65 19.16 -5.08
C TYR A 237 20.50 19.86 -3.74
N ARG A 238 21.61 19.97 -3.01
CA ARG A 238 21.69 20.66 -1.71
C ARG A 238 22.40 22.00 -1.89
N PHE A 239 21.67 23.11 -1.73
CA PHE A 239 22.24 24.46 -1.73
C PHE A 239 23.14 24.65 -0.49
N ASN A 240 22.64 24.19 0.65
CA ASN A 240 23.34 24.17 1.94
C ASN A 240 22.71 23.09 2.84
N SER A 241 23.12 22.99 4.12
CA SER A 241 22.61 21.99 5.07
C SER A 241 21.11 22.06 5.36
N ARG A 242 20.43 23.14 4.95
CA ARG A 242 19.02 23.41 5.25
C ARG A 242 18.14 23.52 4.01
N GLU A 243 18.74 23.77 2.87
CA GLU A 243 18.03 24.03 1.62
C GLU A 243 18.38 23.03 0.56
N PHE A 244 17.38 22.37 -0.02
CA PHE A 244 17.59 21.38 -1.07
C PHE A 244 16.38 21.27 -2.01
N ILE A 245 16.66 20.80 -3.21
CA ILE A 245 15.66 20.36 -4.18
C ILE A 245 15.82 18.85 -4.34
N LYS A 246 14.68 18.17 -4.36
CA LYS A 246 14.56 16.77 -4.77
C LYS A 246 13.58 16.67 -5.92
N SER A 247 13.98 15.94 -6.94
CA SER A 247 13.13 15.74 -8.11
C SER A 247 13.23 14.29 -8.57
N ALA A 248 12.12 13.74 -9.04
CA ALA A 248 12.09 12.43 -9.66
C ALA A 248 11.16 12.37 -10.86
N VAL A 249 11.56 11.60 -11.86
CA VAL A 249 10.73 11.19 -12.99
C VAL A 249 10.62 9.67 -12.94
N TRP A 250 9.41 9.15 -13.03
CA TRP A 250 9.12 7.73 -13.17
C TRP A 250 8.40 7.51 -14.50
N LEU A 251 9.05 6.80 -15.41
CA LEU A 251 8.51 6.36 -16.69
C LEU A 251 8.28 4.85 -16.63
N GLU A 252 7.11 4.42 -17.05
CA GLU A 252 6.72 3.02 -17.03
C GLU A 252 5.91 2.66 -18.27
N HIS A 253 6.17 1.47 -18.80
CA HIS A 253 5.38 0.82 -19.83
C HIS A 253 5.08 -0.60 -19.35
N ASP A 254 3.82 -0.89 -19.15
CA ASP A 254 3.28 -2.15 -18.66
C ASP A 254 2.32 -2.69 -19.73
N TRP A 255 2.64 -3.88 -20.22
CA TRP A 255 1.82 -4.63 -21.15
C TRP A 255 1.50 -5.99 -20.55
N HIS A 256 0.25 -6.41 -20.65
CA HIS A 256 -0.15 -7.73 -20.20
C HIS A 256 -1.37 -8.26 -20.98
N GLU A 257 -1.42 -9.58 -21.09
CA GLU A 257 -2.58 -10.30 -21.57
C GLU A 257 -3.63 -10.39 -20.46
N ILE A 258 -4.91 -10.29 -20.83
CA ILE A 258 -6.02 -10.52 -19.91
C ILE A 258 -6.24 -12.02 -19.82
N GLN A 259 -5.89 -12.62 -18.68
CA GLN A 259 -6.00 -14.05 -18.45
C GLN A 259 -7.42 -14.55 -18.72
N PRO A 260 -7.64 -15.53 -19.60
CA PRO A 260 -8.94 -16.16 -19.76
C PRO A 260 -9.31 -16.94 -18.50
N ASN A 261 -10.59 -16.97 -18.16
CA ASN A 261 -11.07 -17.80 -17.06
C ASN A 261 -10.96 -19.29 -17.40
N MET A 262 -10.90 -20.17 -16.40
CA MET A 262 -10.73 -21.62 -16.58
C MET A 262 -11.76 -22.27 -17.50
N PRO A 263 -13.08 -21.93 -17.44
CA PRO A 263 -14.07 -22.45 -18.40
C PRO A 263 -13.76 -22.13 -19.86
N SER A 264 -13.09 -21.00 -20.11
CA SER A 264 -12.80 -20.49 -21.47
C SER A 264 -11.39 -20.82 -21.96
N ASN A 265 -10.48 -21.28 -21.08
CA ASN A 265 -9.04 -21.41 -21.38
C ASN A 265 -8.73 -22.30 -22.60
N LEU A 266 -9.51 -23.36 -22.84
CA LEU A 266 -9.31 -24.27 -23.98
C LEU A 266 -9.81 -23.69 -25.31
N HIS A 267 -10.69 -22.71 -25.31
CA HIS A 267 -11.40 -22.22 -26.51
C HIS A 267 -10.80 -20.93 -27.08
N TYR A 268 -10.09 -20.15 -26.25
CA TYR A 268 -9.52 -18.88 -26.67
C TYR A 268 -8.07 -19.02 -27.16
N LYS A 269 -7.87 -18.84 -28.45
CA LYS A 269 -6.53 -18.77 -29.10
C LYS A 269 -5.98 -17.35 -29.15
N THR A 270 -6.82 -16.34 -29.03
CA THR A 270 -6.45 -14.93 -29.01
C THR A 270 -6.85 -14.36 -27.66
N THR A 271 -5.91 -13.74 -26.99
CA THR A 271 -6.13 -13.10 -25.71
C THR A 271 -6.21 -11.60 -25.88
N GLU A 272 -7.18 -11.01 -25.22
CA GLU A 272 -7.28 -9.57 -25.04
C GLU A 272 -6.05 -9.08 -24.26
N GLN A 273 -5.67 -7.83 -24.48
CA GLN A 273 -4.45 -7.26 -23.86
C GLN A 273 -4.69 -5.83 -23.40
N LEU A 274 -3.88 -5.42 -22.43
CA LEU A 274 -3.79 -4.03 -21.98
C LEU A 274 -2.37 -3.52 -22.21
N ASP A 275 -2.26 -2.35 -22.82
CA ASP A 275 -1.01 -1.58 -22.98
C ASP A 275 -1.15 -0.29 -22.20
N ASN A 276 -0.35 -0.14 -21.13
CA ASN A 276 -0.40 1.00 -20.23
C ASN A 276 0.91 1.76 -20.27
N LYS A 277 0.84 3.09 -20.33
CA LYS A 277 2.01 3.98 -20.28
C LYS A 277 1.80 5.03 -19.21
N HIS A 278 2.80 5.21 -18.38
CA HIS A 278 2.76 6.12 -17.25
C HIS A 278 3.96 7.06 -17.24
N VAL A 279 3.69 8.34 -17.04
CA VAL A 279 4.71 9.37 -16.79
C VAL A 279 4.36 10.06 -15.48
N ARG A 280 5.26 9.99 -14.51
CA ARG A 280 5.07 10.60 -13.20
C ARG A 280 6.30 11.47 -12.90
N PHE A 281 6.08 12.74 -12.71
CA PHE A 281 7.12 13.70 -12.34
C PHE A 281 6.74 14.41 -11.05
N TRP A 282 7.69 14.59 -10.16
CA TRP A 282 7.57 15.53 -9.06
C TRP A 282 8.89 16.24 -8.80
N SER A 283 8.80 17.46 -8.31
CA SER A 283 9.92 18.25 -7.83
C SER A 283 9.52 18.99 -6.57
N GLN A 284 10.39 19.03 -5.59
CA GLN A 284 10.12 19.60 -4.29
C GLN A 284 11.33 20.40 -3.81
N TYR A 285 11.10 21.68 -3.53
CA TYR A 285 12.04 22.53 -2.83
C TYR A 285 11.71 22.57 -1.34
N GLU A 286 12.68 22.32 -0.49
CA GLU A 286 12.57 22.42 0.95
C GLU A 286 13.58 23.39 1.53
N ASN A 287 13.10 24.24 2.47
CA ASN A 287 13.94 25.12 3.27
C ASN A 287 13.65 24.86 4.75
N ASN A 288 14.63 24.31 5.46
CA ASN A 288 14.56 23.90 6.86
C ASN A 288 15.27 24.93 7.76
N LYS A 289 14.70 26.14 7.92
CA LYS A 289 15.19 27.13 8.90
C LYS A 289 14.80 26.70 10.31
N GLN A 290 15.58 27.12 11.31
CA GLN A 290 15.36 26.69 12.70
C GLN A 290 13.96 26.96 13.25
N SER A 291 13.28 28.03 12.80
CA SER A 291 11.97 28.43 13.31
C SER A 291 10.81 28.17 12.34
N LEU A 292 11.07 28.13 11.04
CA LEU A 292 10.02 28.00 10.02
C LEU A 292 10.56 27.23 8.82
N ASN A 293 9.95 26.11 8.52
CA ASN A 293 10.26 25.30 7.35
C ASN A 293 9.18 25.51 6.31
N TYR A 294 9.54 25.59 5.05
CA TYR A 294 8.56 25.61 3.97
C TYR A 294 8.96 24.66 2.85
N ARG A 295 7.94 24.11 2.22
CA ARG A 295 8.05 23.19 1.10
C ARG A 295 7.18 23.67 -0.03
N LEU A 296 7.77 23.75 -1.22
CA LEU A 296 7.09 23.98 -2.48
C LEU A 296 7.20 22.72 -3.30
N GLY A 297 6.08 22.16 -3.74
CA GLY A 297 6.02 20.97 -4.56
C GLY A 297 5.27 21.23 -5.87
N VAL A 298 5.75 20.61 -6.94
CA VAL A 298 5.06 20.52 -8.22
C VAL A 298 5.15 19.11 -8.74
N GLY A 299 4.08 18.62 -9.35
CA GLY A 299 4.05 17.29 -9.92
C GLY A 299 3.13 17.18 -11.12
N TYR A 300 3.43 16.21 -11.96
CA TYR A 300 2.66 15.87 -13.14
C TYR A 300 2.50 14.36 -13.23
N VAL A 301 1.30 13.90 -13.56
CA VAL A 301 0.98 12.50 -13.81
C VAL A 301 0.22 12.41 -15.13
N HIS A 302 0.73 11.60 -16.04
CA HIS A 302 0.06 11.20 -17.27
C HIS A 302 -0.10 9.68 -17.25
N ASP A 303 -1.33 9.22 -17.38
CA ASP A 303 -1.67 7.81 -17.48
C ASP A 303 -2.40 7.58 -18.81
N MET A 304 -1.98 6.56 -19.56
CA MET A 304 -2.60 6.13 -20.81
C MET A 304 -2.78 4.63 -20.83
N GLN A 305 -3.96 4.17 -21.17
CA GLN A 305 -4.32 2.76 -21.35
C GLN A 305 -4.95 2.55 -22.72
N VAL A 306 -4.53 1.50 -23.40
CA VAL A 306 -5.12 1.01 -24.66
C VAL A 306 -5.53 -0.44 -24.47
N TYR A 307 -6.80 -0.72 -24.75
CA TYR A 307 -7.35 -2.06 -24.72
C TYR A 307 -7.27 -2.70 -26.11
N ASP A 308 -6.77 -3.93 -26.19
CA ASP A 308 -6.68 -4.79 -27.37
C ASP A 308 -6.05 -4.12 -28.61
N SER A 309 -5.11 -3.21 -28.41
CA SER A 309 -4.44 -2.42 -29.45
C SER A 309 -5.40 -1.56 -30.30
N ILE A 310 -6.58 -1.23 -29.77
CA ILE A 310 -7.58 -0.39 -30.44
C ILE A 310 -7.39 1.06 -30.00
N ASP A 311 -6.63 1.84 -30.75
CA ASP A 311 -6.27 3.23 -30.40
C ASP A 311 -7.50 4.14 -30.17
N VAL A 312 -8.63 3.89 -30.85
CA VAL A 312 -9.86 4.66 -30.63
C VAL A 312 -10.48 4.39 -29.25
N GLN A 313 -10.10 3.30 -28.57
CA GLN A 313 -10.53 2.98 -27.21
C GLN A 313 -9.52 3.42 -26.16
N ARG A 314 -8.80 4.49 -26.44
CA ARG A 314 -7.81 5.05 -25.51
C ARG A 314 -8.48 5.67 -24.30
N ILE A 315 -7.87 5.41 -23.14
CA ILE A 315 -8.19 6.03 -21.85
C ILE A 315 -6.96 6.81 -21.43
N GLY A 316 -7.00 8.13 -21.59
CA GLY A 316 -5.92 9.04 -21.20
C GLY A 316 -6.35 9.92 -20.04
N THR A 317 -5.42 10.25 -19.14
CA THR A 317 -5.64 11.28 -18.12
C THR A 317 -4.37 12.05 -17.82
N ASP A 318 -4.52 13.35 -17.62
CA ASP A 318 -3.47 14.27 -17.20
C ASP A 318 -3.79 14.90 -15.86
N ARG A 319 -2.80 15.02 -14.98
CA ARG A 319 -2.94 15.65 -13.68
C ARG A 319 -1.74 16.52 -13.36
N LEU A 320 -1.97 17.80 -13.16
CA LEU A 320 -1.00 18.73 -12.61
C LEU A 320 -1.29 18.93 -11.11
N VAL A 321 -0.25 18.91 -10.29
CA VAL A 321 -0.34 19.08 -8.83
C VAL A 321 0.63 20.15 -8.40
N SER A 322 0.18 21.09 -7.56
CA SER A 322 1.06 22.03 -6.87
C SER A 322 0.74 22.07 -5.39
N GLU A 323 1.76 22.19 -4.56
CA GLU A 323 1.62 22.18 -3.10
C GLU A 323 2.53 23.21 -2.45
N LEU A 324 1.96 23.97 -1.52
CA LEU A 324 2.69 24.84 -0.61
C LEU A 324 2.42 24.33 0.81
N GLU A 325 3.46 23.99 1.56
CA GLU A 325 3.38 23.61 2.96
C GLU A 325 4.34 24.47 3.79
N VAL A 326 3.85 24.95 4.91
CA VAL A 326 4.63 25.63 5.94
C VAL A 326 4.57 24.79 7.20
N LYS A 327 5.72 24.54 7.82
CA LYS A 327 5.87 23.74 9.03
C LYS A 327 6.68 24.52 10.05
N GLN A 328 6.19 24.53 11.30
CA GLN A 328 6.89 25.14 12.42
C GLN A 328 6.88 24.20 13.63
N ASP A 329 8.06 23.91 14.13
CA ASP A 329 8.26 23.29 15.43
C ASP A 329 8.49 24.42 16.45
N ILE A 330 7.46 24.73 17.26
CA ILE A 330 7.51 25.80 18.29
C ILE A 330 8.52 25.37 19.37
N ASN A 331 8.49 24.11 19.74
CA ASN A 331 9.45 23.43 20.60
C ASN A 331 9.40 21.91 20.35
N SER A 332 10.14 21.12 21.12
CA SER A 332 10.15 19.64 21.01
C SER A 332 8.77 18.99 21.22
N ASN A 333 7.87 19.66 21.95
CA ASN A 333 6.58 19.12 22.37
C ASN A 333 5.39 19.70 21.60
N LEU A 334 5.59 20.75 20.81
CA LEU A 334 4.51 21.43 20.11
C LEU A 334 4.97 21.88 18.71
N GLY A 335 4.21 21.54 17.71
CA GLY A 335 4.45 22.00 16.35
C GLY A 335 3.21 21.84 15.47
N TYR A 336 3.23 22.54 14.34
CA TYR A 336 2.17 22.47 13.37
C TYR A 336 2.72 22.52 11.94
N LYS A 337 1.90 22.13 10.99
CA LYS A 337 2.07 22.37 9.57
C LYS A 337 0.73 22.78 8.96
N ALA A 338 0.77 23.65 7.97
CA ALA A 338 -0.39 24.08 7.19
C ALA A 338 -0.02 24.13 5.73
N GLY A 339 -0.95 23.82 4.86
CA GLY A 339 -0.68 23.85 3.43
C GLY A 339 -1.91 23.99 2.57
N LEU A 340 -1.62 24.31 1.31
CA LEU A 340 -2.55 24.34 0.20
C LEU A 340 -2.05 23.39 -0.87
N LYS A 341 -2.93 22.55 -1.40
CA LYS A 341 -2.63 21.64 -2.51
C LYS A 341 -3.68 21.82 -3.60
N TYR A 342 -3.22 22.16 -4.78
CA TYR A 342 -4.07 22.34 -5.95
C TYR A 342 -3.82 21.20 -6.94
N LYS A 343 -4.89 20.68 -7.53
CA LYS A 343 -4.85 19.66 -8.58
C LYS A 343 -5.72 20.12 -9.74
N TYR A 344 -5.19 20.01 -10.93
CA TYR A 344 -5.90 20.23 -12.18
C TYR A 344 -5.85 18.93 -12.98
N MET A 345 -7.00 18.39 -13.37
CA MET A 345 -7.15 17.08 -13.96
C MET A 345 -7.93 17.17 -15.27
N VAL A 346 -7.42 16.50 -16.29
CA VAL A 346 -8.03 16.45 -17.65
C VAL A 346 -8.17 14.99 -18.07
N PRO A 347 -9.38 14.46 -18.23
CA PRO A 347 -9.61 13.17 -18.85
C PRO A 347 -9.64 13.28 -20.38
N ASP A 348 -9.05 12.29 -21.09
CA ASP A 348 -9.16 12.06 -22.53
C ASP A 348 -9.61 10.61 -22.73
N VAL A 349 -10.90 10.36 -22.62
CA VAL A 349 -11.48 9.00 -22.58
C VAL A 349 -12.53 8.85 -23.66
N TYR A 350 -12.31 7.92 -24.58
CA TYR A 350 -13.19 7.67 -25.73
C TYR A 350 -14.66 7.41 -25.37
N ALA A 351 -14.90 6.86 -24.17
CA ALA A 351 -16.23 6.49 -23.71
C ALA A 351 -17.00 7.64 -23.02
N TYR A 352 -16.36 8.78 -22.82
CA TYR A 352 -17.02 9.95 -22.22
C TYR A 352 -17.67 10.82 -23.30
N SER A 353 -18.79 11.45 -22.98
CA SER A 353 -19.41 12.42 -23.86
C SER A 353 -18.61 13.71 -23.85
N ASP A 354 -18.36 14.31 -25.02
CA ASP A 354 -17.61 15.58 -25.20
C ASP A 354 -18.27 16.75 -24.46
N GLU A 355 -19.54 16.66 -24.11
CA GLU A 355 -20.29 17.73 -23.42
C GLU A 355 -20.16 17.69 -21.89
N VAL A 356 -19.47 16.69 -21.31
CA VAL A 356 -19.65 16.38 -19.88
C VAL A 356 -18.44 16.75 -19.01
N VAL A 357 -17.19 16.62 -19.47
CA VAL A 357 -16.00 16.89 -18.64
C VAL A 357 -14.80 17.38 -19.45
N ASP A 358 -14.55 18.69 -19.41
CA ASP A 358 -13.29 19.24 -19.91
C ASP A 358 -12.17 19.11 -18.90
N ASN A 359 -12.45 19.38 -17.62
CA ASN A 359 -11.47 19.32 -16.54
C ASN A 359 -12.15 19.28 -15.17
N GLU A 360 -11.41 18.83 -14.17
CA GLU A 360 -11.80 18.88 -12.76
C GLU A 360 -10.68 19.52 -11.93
N GLN A 361 -11.05 20.35 -10.98
CA GLN A 361 -10.11 21.07 -10.13
C GLN A 361 -10.38 20.76 -8.66
N HIS A 362 -9.32 20.51 -7.90
CA HIS A 362 -9.39 20.36 -6.45
C HIS A 362 -8.45 21.36 -5.79
N LEU A 363 -8.94 22.08 -4.80
CA LEU A 363 -8.14 22.87 -3.87
C LEU A 363 -8.32 22.30 -2.46
N ASP A 364 -7.27 21.77 -1.90
CA ASP A 364 -7.22 21.26 -0.54
C ASP A 364 -6.53 22.29 0.37
N ALA A 365 -7.20 22.74 1.43
CA ALA A 365 -6.59 23.49 2.52
C ALA A 365 -6.49 22.58 3.76
N TYR A 366 -5.31 22.49 4.36
CA TYR A 366 -5.11 21.61 5.51
C TYR A 366 -4.23 22.21 6.60
N VAL A 367 -4.48 21.75 7.84
CA VAL A 367 -3.66 22.04 9.02
C VAL A 367 -3.47 20.74 9.80
N SER A 368 -2.24 20.50 10.23
CA SER A 368 -1.90 19.39 11.12
C SER A 368 -1.10 19.94 12.29
N ALA A 369 -1.43 19.51 13.51
CA ALA A 369 -0.72 19.90 14.72
C ALA A 369 -0.42 18.68 15.60
N PHE A 370 0.66 18.75 16.36
CA PHE A 370 0.93 17.81 17.43
C PHE A 370 1.28 18.56 18.72
N ALA A 371 0.89 17.95 19.84
CA ALA A 371 1.28 18.40 21.17
C ALA A 371 1.62 17.19 22.06
N THR A 372 2.70 17.31 22.84
CA THR A 372 3.10 16.28 23.82
C THR A 372 3.02 16.86 25.22
N PHE A 373 2.25 16.24 26.08
CA PHE A 373 2.02 16.65 27.46
C PHE A 373 2.71 15.67 28.42
N TRP A 374 3.35 16.22 29.44
CA TRP A 374 3.99 15.45 30.52
C TRP A 374 4.94 14.33 30.02
N HIS A 375 5.50 14.49 28.80
CA HIS A 375 6.30 13.47 28.11
C HIS A 375 5.61 12.10 27.94
N ARG A 376 4.30 11.99 28.20
CA ARG A 376 3.54 10.75 28.18
C ARG A 376 2.38 10.74 27.21
N LEU A 377 1.69 11.86 27.04
CA LEU A 377 0.52 11.98 26.16
C LEU A 377 0.89 12.80 24.93
N LYS A 378 0.88 12.17 23.76
CA LYS A 378 0.99 12.85 22.49
C LYS A 378 -0.39 12.93 21.85
N LEU A 379 -0.82 14.11 21.47
CA LEU A 379 -2.05 14.38 20.73
C LEU A 379 -1.70 14.92 19.35
N THR A 380 -2.48 14.56 18.35
CA THR A 380 -2.40 15.10 16.99
C THR A 380 -3.79 15.47 16.49
N LEU A 381 -3.88 16.61 15.83
CA LEU A 381 -5.09 17.09 15.20
C LEU A 381 -4.79 17.38 13.72
N ASN A 382 -5.56 16.80 12.82
CA ASN A 382 -5.48 17.08 11.39
C ASN A 382 -6.86 17.55 10.91
N LEU A 383 -6.87 18.63 10.17
CA LEU A 383 -8.07 19.25 9.61
C LEU A 383 -7.84 19.49 8.13
N ARG A 384 -8.78 19.09 7.30
CA ARG A 384 -8.76 19.36 5.85
C ARG A 384 -10.14 19.77 5.36
N GLN A 385 -10.17 20.79 4.51
CA GLN A 385 -11.29 21.12 3.66
C GLN A 385 -10.84 21.06 2.21
N SER A 386 -11.55 20.29 1.42
CA SER A 386 -11.36 20.19 -0.02
C SER A 386 -12.49 20.97 -0.73
N PHE A 387 -12.14 21.70 -1.76
CA PHE A 387 -13.04 22.34 -2.70
C PHE A 387 -12.85 21.65 -4.04
N VAL A 388 -13.89 20.97 -4.52
CA VAL A 388 -13.87 20.14 -5.73
C VAL A 388 -14.87 20.73 -6.71
N THR A 389 -14.52 20.81 -8.00
CA THR A 389 -15.44 21.25 -9.05
C THR A 389 -16.70 20.39 -9.01
N ASP A 390 -17.86 21.05 -8.93
CA ASP A 390 -19.20 20.43 -8.94
C ASP A 390 -19.46 19.39 -7.84
N PHE A 391 -18.67 19.41 -6.75
CA PHE A 391 -18.79 18.44 -5.67
C PHE A 391 -18.67 19.07 -4.27
N ASP A 392 -19.60 18.74 -3.39
CA ASP A 392 -19.55 19.12 -1.98
C ASP A 392 -18.70 18.09 -1.19
N ALA A 393 -17.40 18.34 -1.09
CA ALA A 393 -16.51 17.51 -0.28
C ALA A 393 -16.69 17.81 1.21
N PRO A 394 -16.83 16.77 2.07
CA PRO A 394 -17.03 16.98 3.50
C PRO A 394 -15.75 17.51 4.16
N PHE A 395 -15.93 18.30 5.23
CA PHE A 395 -14.84 18.64 6.14
C PHE A 395 -14.31 17.36 6.82
N THR A 396 -12.99 17.17 6.81
CA THR A 396 -12.31 15.93 7.23
C THR A 396 -11.40 16.16 8.43
N PRO A 397 -11.91 16.07 9.67
CA PRO A 397 -11.09 16.09 10.87
C PRO A 397 -10.50 14.70 11.18
N SER A 398 -9.31 14.67 11.81
CA SER A 398 -8.73 13.50 12.44
C SER A 398 -8.07 13.87 13.76
N LEU A 399 -8.39 13.14 14.81
CA LEU A 399 -7.79 13.26 16.14
C LEU A 399 -7.07 11.95 16.46
N GLY A 400 -5.78 12.05 16.80
CA GLY A 400 -4.96 10.94 17.23
C GLY A 400 -4.40 11.14 18.63
N ALA A 401 -4.29 10.06 19.40
CA ALA A 401 -3.70 10.06 20.72
C ALA A 401 -2.75 8.87 20.90
N GLU A 402 -1.62 9.11 21.57
CA GLU A 402 -0.70 8.09 22.04
C GLU A 402 -0.38 8.38 23.52
N TYR A 403 -0.64 7.43 24.41
CA TYR A 403 -0.35 7.57 25.82
C TYR A 403 0.60 6.46 26.29
N ARG A 404 1.73 6.85 26.91
CA ARG A 404 2.67 5.92 27.51
C ARG A 404 2.14 5.47 28.86
N LEU A 405 1.58 4.26 28.89
CA LEU A 405 1.04 3.64 30.12
C LEU A 405 2.15 3.27 31.08
N PHE A 406 3.23 2.72 30.52
CA PHE A 406 4.35 2.19 31.29
C PHE A 406 5.65 2.36 30.50
N THR A 407 6.74 2.71 31.21
CA THR A 407 8.09 2.80 30.65
C THR A 407 9.10 2.41 31.72
N ASN A 408 10.01 1.50 31.39
CA ASN A 408 11.21 1.19 32.15
C ASN A 408 12.40 1.07 31.21
N ASP A 409 13.57 0.68 31.71
CA ASP A 409 14.82 0.59 30.94
C ASP A 409 14.75 -0.40 29.75
N LEU A 410 13.87 -1.38 29.81
CA LEU A 410 13.78 -2.45 28.81
C LEU A 410 12.48 -2.43 28.02
N SER A 411 11.43 -1.74 28.49
CA SER A 411 10.14 -1.85 27.83
C SER A 411 9.27 -0.60 27.91
N VAL A 412 8.46 -0.44 26.90
CA VAL A 412 7.46 0.63 26.79
C VAL A 412 6.12 0.02 26.40
N LEU A 413 5.06 0.36 27.14
CA LEU A 413 3.68 0.04 26.77
C LEU A 413 2.93 1.34 26.45
N LYS A 414 2.35 1.40 25.26
CA LYS A 414 1.60 2.55 24.76
C LYS A 414 0.16 2.15 24.47
N LEU A 415 -0.75 3.03 24.83
CA LEU A 415 -2.14 3.02 24.37
C LEU A 415 -2.26 4.02 23.23
N THR A 416 -2.90 3.62 22.12
CA THR A 416 -3.11 4.47 20.95
C THR A 416 -4.60 4.55 20.62
N SER A 417 -5.05 5.69 20.13
CA SER A 417 -6.43 5.86 19.66
C SER A 417 -6.48 6.84 18.49
N THR A 418 -7.38 6.57 17.55
CA THR A 418 -7.64 7.47 16.41
C THR A 418 -9.15 7.58 16.18
N LEU A 419 -9.58 8.81 15.92
CA LEU A 419 -10.91 9.14 15.43
C LEU A 419 -10.74 9.97 14.17
N ALA A 420 -11.25 9.52 13.03
CA ALA A 420 -11.05 10.20 11.76
C ALA A 420 -12.27 10.10 10.85
N ARG A 421 -12.59 11.20 10.17
CA ARG A 421 -13.51 11.20 9.04
C ARG A 421 -12.74 11.07 7.74
N SER A 422 -13.28 10.33 6.80
CA SER A 422 -12.72 10.11 5.46
C SER A 422 -13.80 10.23 4.40
N TYR A 423 -13.39 10.45 3.17
CA TYR A 423 -14.31 10.54 2.04
C TYR A 423 -13.65 10.12 0.73
N ARG A 424 -14.48 9.79 -0.25
CA ARG A 424 -14.07 9.59 -1.64
C ARG A 424 -15.02 10.32 -2.59
N VAL A 425 -14.49 11.16 -3.45
CA VAL A 425 -15.20 11.68 -4.61
C VAL A 425 -15.34 10.55 -5.62
N PRO A 426 -16.52 10.33 -6.24
CA PRO A 426 -16.70 9.33 -7.29
C PRO A 426 -15.69 9.52 -8.43
N THR A 427 -15.19 8.43 -8.97
CA THR A 427 -14.21 8.46 -10.07
C THR A 427 -14.82 9.02 -11.35
N PHE A 428 -13.99 9.31 -12.35
CA PHE A 428 -14.51 9.73 -13.65
C PHE A 428 -15.37 8.63 -14.30
N ASN A 429 -15.00 7.35 -14.19
CA ASN A 429 -15.82 6.26 -14.70
C ASN A 429 -17.14 6.12 -13.95
N ASP A 430 -17.14 6.26 -12.62
CA ASP A 430 -18.39 6.21 -11.83
C ASP A 430 -19.42 7.23 -12.34
N ARG A 431 -18.94 8.39 -12.80
CA ARG A 431 -19.81 9.52 -13.20
C ARG A 431 -20.12 9.55 -14.70
N TYR A 432 -19.15 9.21 -15.56
CA TYR A 432 -19.18 9.61 -16.97
C TYR A 432 -19.03 8.48 -17.99
N TRP A 433 -18.93 7.21 -17.54
CA TRP A 433 -18.75 6.08 -18.45
C TRP A 433 -20.01 5.81 -19.29
N GLY A 434 -20.08 6.37 -20.49
CA GLY A 434 -21.18 6.20 -21.42
C GLY A 434 -22.56 6.46 -20.77
N THR A 435 -23.49 5.54 -20.98
CA THR A 435 -24.83 5.56 -20.33
C THR A 435 -24.85 4.84 -18.97
N GLN A 436 -23.74 4.29 -18.55
CA GLN A 436 -23.61 3.50 -17.32
C GLN A 436 -23.08 4.32 -16.14
N GLY A 437 -22.39 5.41 -16.42
CA GLY A 437 -21.98 6.38 -15.40
C GLY A 437 -23.17 7.13 -14.81
N ASN A 438 -22.99 7.66 -13.59
CA ASN A 438 -24.04 8.41 -12.89
C ASN A 438 -23.48 9.73 -12.34
N PRO A 439 -23.72 10.86 -13.00
CA PRO A 439 -23.21 12.15 -12.56
C PRO A 439 -23.84 12.66 -11.25
N ASN A 440 -24.94 12.04 -10.79
CA ASN A 440 -25.65 12.42 -9.56
C ASN A 440 -25.14 11.65 -8.31
N LEU A 441 -24.04 10.92 -8.40
CA LEU A 441 -23.45 10.24 -7.28
C LEU A 441 -23.01 11.23 -6.19
N LYS A 442 -23.23 10.84 -4.94
CA LYS A 442 -22.70 11.55 -3.76
C LYS A 442 -21.32 11.01 -3.41
N ALA A 443 -20.51 11.85 -2.77
CA ALA A 443 -19.28 11.37 -2.17
C ALA A 443 -19.56 10.30 -1.11
N GLU A 444 -18.71 9.28 -1.06
CA GLU A 444 -18.70 8.35 0.05
C GLU A 444 -18.14 9.04 1.29
N ASP A 445 -18.70 8.76 2.46
CA ASP A 445 -18.39 9.44 3.73
C ASP A 445 -18.21 8.40 4.82
N GLY A 446 -17.00 8.31 5.38
CA GLY A 446 -16.62 7.30 6.35
C GLY A 446 -16.18 7.87 7.68
N MET A 447 -16.58 7.22 8.78
CA MET A 447 -16.05 7.44 10.12
C MET A 447 -15.22 6.24 10.56
N ASN A 448 -14.03 6.49 11.09
CA ASN A 448 -13.11 5.46 11.57
C ASN A 448 -12.75 5.70 13.05
N TYR A 449 -12.82 4.64 13.84
CA TYR A 449 -12.51 4.60 15.27
C TYR A 449 -11.48 3.49 15.50
N GLU A 450 -10.36 3.82 16.13
CA GLU A 450 -9.32 2.84 16.44
C GLU A 450 -8.86 2.94 17.88
N LEU A 451 -8.54 1.78 18.44
CA LEU A 451 -7.90 1.65 19.74
C LEU A 451 -6.82 0.58 19.67
N GLY A 452 -5.61 0.91 20.10
CA GLY A 452 -4.47 0.02 20.00
C GLY A 452 -3.63 -0.04 21.27
N LEU A 453 -2.93 -1.17 21.43
CA LEU A 453 -1.88 -1.38 22.40
C LEU A 453 -0.59 -1.70 21.66
N ASN A 454 0.50 -1.01 22.02
CA ASN A 454 1.82 -1.28 21.48
C ASN A 454 2.78 -1.54 22.66
N TYR A 455 3.33 -2.76 22.70
CA TYR A 455 4.34 -3.17 23.67
C TYR A 455 5.68 -3.37 22.97
N ILE A 456 6.67 -2.57 23.34
CA ILE A 456 8.03 -2.65 22.84
C ILE A 456 8.91 -3.16 23.98
N TYR A 457 9.64 -4.23 23.72
CA TYR A 457 10.68 -4.75 24.60
C TYR A 457 12.01 -4.72 23.87
N CYS A 458 13.05 -4.17 24.52
CA CYS A 458 14.35 -3.99 23.91
C CYS A 458 15.43 -4.34 24.94
N ARG A 459 16.23 -5.35 24.64
CA ARG A 459 17.46 -5.76 25.32
C ARG A 459 18.55 -5.86 24.27
N ASP A 460 19.80 -5.79 24.63
CA ASP A 460 20.95 -5.75 23.70
C ASP A 460 20.90 -6.82 22.61
N ASP A 461 20.45 -8.03 22.96
CA ASP A 461 20.40 -9.21 22.09
C ASP A 461 18.98 -9.59 21.63
N PHE A 462 17.92 -8.92 22.14
CA PHE A 462 16.55 -9.28 21.86
C PHE A 462 15.65 -8.04 21.81
N GLN A 463 14.96 -7.86 20.68
CA GLN A 463 13.99 -6.78 20.48
C GLN A 463 12.66 -7.37 20.03
N SER A 464 11.55 -6.88 20.57
CA SER A 464 10.21 -7.30 20.18
C SER A 464 9.26 -6.10 20.19
N ASP A 465 8.51 -5.92 19.10
CA ASP A 465 7.43 -4.94 18.95
C ASP A 465 6.11 -5.68 18.71
N LEU A 466 5.23 -5.65 19.71
CA LEU A 466 3.93 -6.30 19.69
C LEU A 466 2.83 -5.24 19.60
N LYS A 467 1.96 -5.34 18.60
CA LYS A 467 0.83 -4.43 18.40
C LYS A 467 -0.47 -5.21 18.36
N LEU A 468 -1.44 -4.74 19.10
CA LEU A 468 -2.84 -5.17 19.01
C LEU A 468 -3.68 -3.94 18.71
N ASN A 469 -4.46 -3.97 17.63
CA ASN A 469 -5.29 -2.87 17.22
C ASN A 469 -6.72 -3.35 16.97
N ALA A 470 -7.71 -2.68 17.55
CA ALA A 470 -9.12 -2.87 17.26
C ALA A 470 -9.62 -1.66 16.46
N PHE A 471 -10.47 -1.90 15.47
CA PHE A 471 -11.02 -0.85 14.63
C PHE A 471 -12.51 -1.06 14.36
N TYR A 472 -13.20 0.05 14.13
CA TYR A 472 -14.56 0.13 13.64
C TYR A 472 -14.64 1.25 12.60
N MET A 473 -15.12 0.93 11.43
CA MET A 473 -15.28 1.86 10.31
C MET A 473 -16.68 1.72 9.74
N ASP A 474 -17.34 2.85 9.52
CA ASP A 474 -18.67 2.97 8.95
C ASP A 474 -18.59 3.91 7.75
N VAL A 475 -18.92 3.42 6.55
CA VAL A 475 -18.87 4.17 5.29
C VAL A 475 -20.24 4.23 4.67
N LYS A 476 -20.77 5.44 4.53
CA LYS A 476 -22.07 5.74 3.93
C LYS A 476 -21.93 6.14 2.47
N ASN A 477 -23.03 6.04 1.72
CA ASN A 477 -23.06 6.32 0.28
C ASN A 477 -22.07 5.51 -0.52
N TRP A 478 -21.75 4.28 -0.10
CA TRP A 478 -20.82 3.40 -0.80
C TRP A 478 -21.26 3.21 -2.24
N ILE A 479 -20.34 3.40 -3.19
CA ILE A 479 -20.61 3.29 -4.62
C ILE A 479 -20.37 1.86 -5.04
N GLU A 480 -21.37 1.28 -5.70
CA GLU A 480 -21.29 -0.05 -6.30
C GLU A 480 -21.84 -0.02 -7.71
N TRP A 481 -21.17 -0.74 -8.60
CA TRP A 481 -21.65 -1.01 -9.95
C TRP A 481 -22.57 -2.22 -9.91
N ARG A 482 -23.84 -2.04 -10.30
CA ARG A 482 -24.86 -3.09 -10.32
C ARG A 482 -25.57 -3.19 -11.63
N ASN A 483 -26.07 -4.40 -11.93
CA ASN A 483 -26.87 -4.69 -13.11
C ASN A 483 -28.38 -4.63 -12.77
N PHE A 484 -29.03 -3.56 -13.18
CA PHE A 484 -30.49 -3.40 -13.14
C PHE A 484 -31.09 -3.52 -14.55
N GLY A 485 -30.59 -4.44 -15.39
CA GLY A 485 -30.85 -4.53 -16.82
C GLY A 485 -29.73 -3.88 -17.65
N VAL A 486 -29.07 -2.86 -17.09
CA VAL A 486 -27.82 -2.27 -17.54
C VAL A 486 -26.93 -2.07 -16.32
N TRP A 487 -25.63 -2.29 -16.44
CA TRP A 487 -24.66 -1.96 -15.38
C TRP A 487 -24.64 -0.45 -15.12
N GLN A 488 -24.78 -0.04 -13.87
CA GLN A 488 -24.76 1.38 -13.49
C GLN A 488 -24.13 1.57 -12.11
N ALA A 489 -23.38 2.67 -11.96
CA ALA A 489 -22.82 3.10 -10.67
C ALA A 489 -23.90 3.77 -9.82
N GLN A 490 -24.05 3.35 -8.56
CA GLN A 490 -25.04 3.90 -7.62
C GLN A 490 -24.52 3.94 -6.17
N ASN A 491 -25.01 4.88 -5.37
CA ASN A 491 -24.80 4.91 -3.92
C ASN A 491 -25.86 4.02 -3.25
N LEU A 492 -25.56 2.76 -3.07
CA LEU A 492 -26.57 1.77 -2.65
C LEU A 492 -26.42 1.27 -1.22
N MET A 493 -25.22 1.39 -0.63
CA MET A 493 -24.90 0.68 0.59
C MET A 493 -24.33 1.57 1.69
N GLU A 494 -24.47 1.10 2.90
CA GLU A 494 -23.62 1.43 4.03
C GLU A 494 -22.74 0.20 4.30
N VAL A 495 -21.42 0.41 4.47
CA VAL A 495 -20.49 -0.68 4.72
C VAL A 495 -19.86 -0.49 6.09
N VAL A 496 -20.07 -1.48 6.96
CA VAL A 496 -19.48 -1.54 8.28
C VAL A 496 -18.34 -2.55 8.30
N SER A 497 -17.13 -2.07 8.53
CA SER A 497 -15.94 -2.89 8.74
C SER A 497 -15.47 -2.77 10.18
N LYS A 498 -15.29 -3.91 10.85
CA LYS A 498 -14.85 -3.96 12.25
C LYS A 498 -13.89 -5.13 12.44
N GLY A 499 -13.04 -5.07 13.43
CA GLY A 499 -12.16 -6.19 13.68
C GLY A 499 -10.99 -5.88 14.60
N PHE A 500 -10.06 -6.82 14.64
CA PHE A 500 -8.80 -6.62 15.33
C PHE A 500 -7.63 -7.16 14.52
N GLU A 501 -6.49 -6.57 14.72
CA GLU A 501 -5.24 -6.87 14.06
C GLU A 501 -4.16 -7.08 15.11
N PHE A 502 -3.43 -8.19 14.98
CA PHE A 502 -2.25 -8.48 15.79
C PHE A 502 -1.01 -8.47 14.92
N GLN A 503 0.06 -7.84 15.40
CA GLN A 503 1.36 -7.81 14.75
C GLN A 503 2.45 -8.09 15.77
N SER A 504 3.41 -8.94 15.41
CA SER A 504 4.63 -9.20 16.16
C SER A 504 5.84 -9.06 15.25
N ASN A 505 6.80 -8.23 15.63
CA ASN A 505 8.12 -8.14 15.01
C ASN A 505 9.16 -8.42 16.09
N THR A 506 9.94 -9.48 15.92
CA THR A 506 10.92 -9.90 16.91
C THR A 506 12.26 -10.18 16.23
N ASP A 507 13.30 -9.55 16.75
CA ASP A 507 14.69 -9.72 16.35
C ASP A 507 15.50 -10.28 17.51
N TRP A 508 16.25 -11.34 17.28
CA TRP A 508 17.06 -12.00 18.27
C TRP A 508 18.48 -12.25 17.78
N GLN A 509 19.47 -11.65 18.45
CA GLN A 509 20.89 -11.87 18.20
C GLN A 509 21.41 -12.99 19.09
N LEU A 510 21.66 -14.17 18.52
CA LEU A 510 22.17 -15.37 19.20
C LEU A 510 23.63 -15.62 18.82
N GLY A 511 24.56 -14.87 19.40
CA GLY A 511 25.96 -14.89 19.01
C GLY A 511 26.12 -14.44 17.55
N ASP A 512 26.69 -15.29 16.68
CA ASP A 512 26.84 -15.02 15.25
C ASP A 512 25.52 -15.15 14.44
N ASN A 513 24.43 -15.59 15.07
CA ASN A 513 23.15 -15.81 14.41
C ASN A 513 22.20 -14.66 14.69
N HIS A 514 21.53 -14.13 13.66
CA HIS A 514 20.45 -13.19 13.79
C HIS A 514 19.16 -13.86 13.32
N LEU A 515 18.20 -13.98 14.23
CA LEU A 515 16.87 -14.54 13.98
C LEU A 515 15.87 -13.39 13.91
N ASN A 516 15.11 -13.31 12.81
CA ASN A 516 13.98 -12.39 12.68
C ASN A 516 12.70 -13.20 12.55
N PHE A 517 11.71 -12.87 13.36
CA PHE A 517 10.38 -13.45 13.35
C PHE A 517 9.33 -12.36 13.21
N ARG A 518 8.40 -12.52 12.28
CA ARG A 518 7.25 -11.65 12.09
C ARG A 518 5.97 -12.47 11.98
N LEU A 519 4.92 -11.97 12.61
CA LEU A 519 3.59 -12.55 12.56
C LEU A 519 2.57 -11.43 12.45
N ASN A 520 1.71 -11.51 11.44
CA ASN A 520 0.55 -10.64 11.31
C ASN A 520 -0.71 -11.50 11.27
N TYR A 521 -1.74 -11.06 11.95
CA TYR A 521 -3.07 -11.69 11.89
C TYR A 521 -4.14 -10.61 11.88
N ASN A 522 -5.15 -10.81 11.04
CA ASN A 522 -6.28 -9.91 10.89
C ASN A 522 -7.58 -10.72 10.99
N PHE A 523 -8.47 -10.29 11.88
CA PHE A 523 -9.87 -10.70 11.94
C PHE A 523 -10.74 -9.53 11.53
N ASN A 524 -11.44 -9.63 10.39
CA ASN A 524 -12.15 -8.53 9.77
C ASN A 524 -13.49 -8.97 9.15
N PRO A 525 -14.55 -9.16 9.93
CA PRO A 525 -15.89 -9.24 9.38
C PRO A 525 -16.32 -7.88 8.82
N VAL A 526 -16.74 -7.87 7.56
CA VAL A 526 -17.19 -6.68 6.85
C VAL A 526 -18.61 -6.90 6.36
N GLU A 527 -19.51 -6.06 6.80
CA GLU A 527 -20.93 -6.18 6.53
C GLU A 527 -21.39 -5.05 5.60
N ALA A 528 -21.95 -5.40 4.45
CA ALA A 528 -22.76 -4.49 3.65
C ALA A 528 -24.18 -4.46 4.22
N VAL A 529 -24.67 -3.26 4.47
CA VAL A 529 -26.01 -2.99 4.99
C VAL A 529 -26.82 -2.35 3.88
N GLU A 530 -27.84 -3.05 3.38
CA GLU A 530 -28.69 -2.57 2.29
C GLU A 530 -30.14 -2.41 2.77
N ASN A 531 -30.74 -1.30 2.38
CA ASN A 531 -32.19 -1.10 2.52
C ASN A 531 -32.90 -1.66 1.28
N VAL A 532 -33.44 -2.86 1.39
CA VAL A 532 -34.31 -3.44 0.34
C VAL A 532 -35.73 -3.01 0.61
N SER A 533 -36.33 -2.27 -0.31
CA SER A 533 -37.58 -1.51 -0.12
C SER A 533 -38.83 -2.32 0.28
N GLU A 534 -38.82 -3.65 0.20
CA GLU A 534 -39.96 -4.50 0.57
C GLU A 534 -39.63 -5.61 1.59
N SER A 535 -38.36 -5.93 1.83
CA SER A 535 -37.94 -7.02 2.72
C SER A 535 -37.15 -6.57 3.97
N GLY A 536 -36.97 -5.27 4.16
CA GLY A 536 -36.25 -4.73 5.30
C GLY A 536 -34.73 -4.60 5.05
N VAL A 537 -33.96 -4.43 6.12
CA VAL A 537 -32.49 -4.28 6.06
C VAL A 537 -31.86 -5.66 5.94
N THR A 538 -31.02 -5.86 4.93
CA THR A 538 -30.21 -7.06 4.78
C THR A 538 -28.75 -6.80 5.16
N HIS A 539 -28.14 -7.76 5.87
CA HIS A 539 -26.74 -7.74 6.25
C HIS A 539 -26.03 -8.89 5.53
N ARG A 540 -25.01 -8.57 4.74
CA ARG A 540 -24.19 -9.60 4.09
C ARG A 540 -22.72 -9.31 4.21
N GLN A 541 -21.89 -10.36 4.29
CA GLN A 541 -20.44 -10.21 4.18
C GLN A 541 -20.07 -9.70 2.77
N LEU A 542 -19.20 -8.70 2.69
CA LEU A 542 -18.68 -8.21 1.41
C LEU A 542 -17.96 -9.31 0.64
N ILE A 543 -18.16 -9.32 -0.68
CA ILE A 543 -17.48 -10.25 -1.59
C ILE A 543 -15.97 -9.97 -1.64
N TYR A 544 -15.18 -11.02 -1.81
CA TYR A 544 -13.71 -10.95 -1.82
C TYR A 544 -13.11 -10.28 -0.57
N VAL A 545 -13.73 -10.48 0.58
CA VAL A 545 -13.20 -10.07 1.88
C VAL A 545 -13.18 -11.26 2.82
N PRO A 546 -12.02 -11.92 3.02
CA PRO A 546 -11.90 -13.00 3.99
C PRO A 546 -11.99 -12.45 5.42
N LYS A 547 -12.72 -13.16 6.30
CA LYS A 547 -12.83 -12.79 7.72
C LYS A 547 -11.51 -12.98 8.49
N HIS A 548 -10.72 -13.96 8.08
CA HIS A 548 -9.46 -14.33 8.72
C HIS A 548 -8.32 -14.31 7.71
N MET A 549 -7.27 -13.60 8.02
CA MET A 549 -6.03 -13.54 7.25
C MET A 549 -4.83 -13.49 8.17
N GLY A 550 -3.71 -13.98 7.71
CA GLY A 550 -2.46 -13.86 8.46
C GLY A 550 -1.26 -14.28 7.64
N ASN A 551 -0.11 -13.81 8.07
CA ASN A 551 1.16 -14.24 7.52
C ASN A 551 2.22 -14.38 8.60
N VAL A 552 3.15 -15.25 8.37
CA VAL A 552 4.30 -15.51 9.21
C VAL A 552 5.56 -15.46 8.36
N PHE A 553 6.60 -14.84 8.87
CA PHE A 553 7.92 -14.81 8.26
C PHE A 553 8.97 -15.14 9.31
N LEU A 554 9.89 -16.03 8.96
CA LEU A 554 11.03 -16.43 9.78
C LEU A 554 12.29 -16.36 8.95
N SER A 555 13.32 -15.67 9.42
CA SER A 555 14.63 -15.71 8.78
C SER A 555 15.76 -15.92 9.78
N LEU A 556 16.78 -16.64 9.35
CA LEU A 556 18.01 -16.89 10.08
C LEU A 556 19.20 -16.42 9.24
N LYS A 557 19.90 -15.41 9.72
CA LYS A 557 21.14 -14.93 9.13
C LYS A 557 22.32 -15.38 9.96
N ARG A 558 23.27 -16.06 9.32
CA ARG A 558 24.54 -16.48 9.93
C ARG A 558 25.69 -16.17 8.98
N LYS A 559 26.55 -15.23 9.39
CA LYS A 559 27.68 -14.76 8.56
C LYS A 559 27.19 -14.31 7.18
N ALA A 560 27.59 -15.02 6.14
CA ALA A 560 27.24 -14.72 4.75
C ALA A 560 25.94 -15.40 4.28
N TRP A 561 25.31 -16.24 5.09
CA TRP A 561 24.10 -16.98 4.73
C TRP A 561 22.86 -16.35 5.35
N LEU A 562 21.79 -16.31 4.56
CA LEU A 562 20.43 -16.02 5.00
C LEU A 562 19.53 -17.17 4.52
N VAL A 563 18.80 -17.78 5.44
CA VAL A 563 17.76 -18.77 5.15
C VAL A 563 16.45 -18.21 5.67
N TYR A 564 15.38 -18.34 4.90
CA TYR A 564 14.06 -17.85 5.32
C TYR A 564 12.95 -18.79 4.88
N ALA A 565 11.85 -18.72 5.60
CA ALA A 565 10.57 -19.31 5.23
C ALA A 565 9.44 -18.32 5.58
N ASP A 566 8.40 -18.31 4.77
CA ASP A 566 7.19 -17.56 5.04
C ASP A 566 5.94 -18.34 4.70
N GLY A 567 4.83 -17.98 5.33
CA GLY A 567 3.52 -18.53 5.07
C GLY A 567 2.45 -17.46 5.09
N ALA A 568 1.47 -17.56 4.20
CA ALA A 568 0.34 -16.65 4.10
C ALA A 568 -0.98 -17.45 4.08
N TYR A 569 -1.87 -17.15 5.01
CA TYR A 569 -3.21 -17.73 5.12
C TYR A 569 -4.27 -16.73 4.63
N THR A 570 -5.10 -17.19 3.72
CA THR A 570 -6.31 -16.49 3.27
C THR A 570 -7.52 -17.35 3.61
N GLY A 571 -8.41 -16.83 4.44
CA GLY A 571 -9.62 -17.52 4.87
C GLY A 571 -10.68 -17.65 3.78
N MET A 572 -11.74 -18.38 4.10
CA MET A 572 -12.94 -18.49 3.27
C MET A 572 -13.53 -17.10 2.98
N ARG A 573 -14.00 -16.88 1.77
CA ARG A 573 -14.60 -15.65 1.28
C ARG A 573 -15.67 -15.93 0.24
N TYR A 574 -16.62 -15.01 0.08
CA TYR A 574 -17.63 -15.08 -0.96
C TYR A 574 -17.12 -14.45 -2.26
N SER A 575 -17.46 -15.04 -3.40
CA SER A 575 -17.10 -14.55 -4.73
C SER A 575 -18.21 -13.73 -5.41
N ASP A 576 -19.45 -13.86 -4.95
CA ASP A 576 -20.59 -13.16 -5.48
C ASP A 576 -21.65 -12.86 -4.39
N GLU A 577 -22.68 -12.12 -4.77
CA GLU A 577 -23.78 -11.73 -3.89
C GLU A 577 -24.74 -12.88 -3.55
N PHE A 578 -24.65 -14.01 -4.27
CA PHE A 578 -25.45 -15.23 -4.02
C PHE A 578 -24.81 -16.11 -2.94
N GLY A 579 -23.71 -15.68 -2.34
CA GLY A 579 -23.03 -16.40 -1.26
C GLY A 579 -22.20 -17.59 -1.71
N ARG A 580 -21.72 -17.62 -2.96
CA ARG A 580 -20.81 -18.66 -3.42
C ARG A 580 -19.47 -18.53 -2.74
N GLU A 581 -19.08 -19.57 -2.05
CA GLU A 581 -17.84 -19.63 -1.28
C GLU A 581 -16.62 -19.92 -2.16
N MET A 582 -15.48 -19.38 -1.75
CA MET A 582 -14.15 -19.75 -2.22
C MET A 582 -13.37 -20.34 -1.04
N ASP A 583 -12.73 -21.48 -1.29
CA ASP A 583 -11.98 -22.20 -0.28
C ASP A 583 -10.84 -21.39 0.32
N PRO A 584 -10.55 -21.59 1.62
CA PRO A 584 -9.35 -21.02 2.23
C PRO A 584 -8.10 -21.73 1.70
N TYR A 585 -6.98 -21.03 1.71
CA TYR A 585 -5.68 -21.62 1.34
C TYR A 585 -4.55 -21.10 2.23
N PHE A 586 -3.47 -21.86 2.28
CA PHE A 586 -2.23 -21.49 2.96
C PHE A 586 -1.06 -21.71 2.01
N LEU A 587 -0.39 -20.63 1.63
CA LEU A 587 0.79 -20.64 0.78
C LEU A 587 2.04 -20.61 1.64
N THR A 588 3.02 -21.42 1.28
CA THR A 588 4.33 -21.48 1.96
C THR A 588 5.43 -21.23 0.96
N ASN A 589 6.37 -20.39 1.34
CA ASN A 589 7.54 -20.06 0.53
C ASN A 589 8.81 -20.28 1.36
N CYS A 590 9.93 -20.53 0.71
CA CYS A 590 11.21 -20.59 1.37
C CYS A 590 12.34 -20.15 0.45
N GLY A 591 13.47 -19.81 1.01
CA GLY A 591 14.64 -19.49 0.22
C GLY A 591 15.92 -19.42 1.02
N VAL A 592 17.00 -19.39 0.27
CA VAL A 592 18.36 -19.27 0.78
C VAL A 592 19.12 -18.25 -0.05
N SER A 593 19.89 -17.40 0.60
CA SER A 593 20.82 -16.51 -0.08
C SER A 593 22.19 -16.55 0.55
N ARG A 594 23.19 -16.27 -0.27
CA ARG A 594 24.59 -16.21 0.14
C ARG A 594 25.26 -14.95 -0.36
N GLN A 595 25.79 -14.18 0.57
CA GLN A 595 26.66 -13.05 0.24
C GLN A 595 28.07 -13.54 -0.09
N LEU A 596 28.57 -13.15 -1.26
CA LEU A 596 29.90 -13.45 -1.76
C LEU A 596 30.67 -12.15 -1.87
N LYS A 597 31.96 -12.17 -1.58
CA LYS A 597 32.87 -11.02 -1.76
C LYS A 597 33.97 -11.41 -2.73
N LEU A 598 34.20 -10.59 -3.75
CA LEU A 598 35.30 -10.71 -4.66
C LEU A 598 36.09 -9.38 -4.63
N GLY A 599 37.17 -9.35 -3.87
CA GLY A 599 37.86 -8.12 -3.52
C GLY A 599 36.96 -7.18 -2.69
N LYS A 600 36.78 -5.96 -3.15
CA LYS A 600 35.88 -4.96 -2.53
C LYS A 600 34.42 -5.08 -2.97
N GLN A 601 34.13 -5.93 -3.94
CA GLN A 601 32.80 -6.04 -4.56
C GLN A 601 31.94 -7.09 -3.87
N GLY A 602 30.67 -6.77 -3.66
CA GLY A 602 29.68 -7.65 -3.06
C GLY A 602 28.74 -8.27 -4.09
N PHE A 603 28.48 -9.55 -3.97
CA PHE A 603 27.51 -10.30 -4.76
C PHE A 603 26.56 -11.01 -3.81
N ASN A 604 25.30 -11.16 -4.21
CA ASN A 604 24.32 -11.97 -3.47
C ASN A 604 23.68 -12.95 -4.43
N LEU A 605 23.88 -14.24 -4.19
CA LEU A 605 23.22 -15.32 -4.92
C LEU A 605 22.08 -15.83 -4.07
N SER A 606 20.85 -15.85 -4.61
CA SER A 606 19.66 -16.32 -3.90
C SER A 606 18.87 -17.33 -4.74
N PHE A 607 18.35 -18.32 -4.06
CA PHE A 607 17.41 -19.32 -4.60
C PHE A 607 16.16 -19.32 -3.73
N SER A 608 14.98 -19.29 -4.35
CA SER A 608 13.70 -19.36 -3.64
C SER A 608 12.72 -20.29 -4.32
N VAL A 609 11.80 -20.80 -3.52
CA VAL A 609 10.68 -21.64 -3.93
C VAL A 609 9.42 -20.97 -3.42
N ASP A 610 8.54 -20.57 -4.33
CA ASP A 610 7.22 -20.05 -4.01
C ASP A 610 6.19 -21.18 -4.13
N ASN A 611 5.14 -21.15 -3.29
CA ASN A 611 4.15 -22.22 -3.15
C ASN A 611 4.80 -23.61 -2.97
N LEU A 612 5.63 -23.74 -1.95
CA LEU A 612 6.44 -24.95 -1.67
C LEU A 612 5.61 -26.23 -1.61
N LEU A 613 4.39 -26.15 -1.08
CA LEU A 613 3.48 -27.29 -0.91
C LEU A 613 2.64 -27.60 -2.15
N ASP A 614 2.81 -26.81 -3.24
CA ASP A 614 2.09 -26.98 -4.50
C ASP A 614 0.56 -26.93 -4.35
N VAL A 615 0.09 -25.99 -3.57
CA VAL A 615 -1.34 -25.80 -3.30
C VAL A 615 -2.03 -25.19 -4.50
N ASP A 616 -3.12 -25.79 -4.96
CA ASP A 616 -4.04 -25.17 -5.92
C ASP A 616 -4.87 -24.12 -5.23
N TYR A 617 -4.88 -22.90 -5.77
CA TYR A 617 -5.61 -21.79 -5.18
C TYR A 617 -6.10 -20.79 -6.21
N GLN A 618 -7.07 -19.99 -5.82
CA GLN A 618 -7.62 -18.90 -6.62
C GLN A 618 -7.73 -17.64 -5.75
N ASN A 619 -7.19 -16.52 -6.22
CA ASN A 619 -7.44 -15.21 -5.60
C ASN A 619 -8.74 -14.59 -6.14
N GLU A 620 -9.05 -14.87 -7.38
CA GLU A 620 -10.29 -14.52 -8.05
C GLU A 620 -10.94 -15.80 -8.58
N ARG A 621 -12.26 -15.92 -8.44
CA ARG A 621 -12.99 -17.12 -8.88
C ARG A 621 -12.84 -17.33 -10.37
N TYR A 622 -12.65 -18.57 -10.77
CA TYR A 622 -12.42 -19.04 -12.14
C TYR A 622 -11.04 -18.69 -12.72
N TYR A 623 -10.13 -18.10 -11.98
CA TYR A 623 -8.77 -17.82 -12.45
C TYR A 623 -7.76 -18.69 -11.71
N ALA A 624 -7.10 -19.58 -12.46
CA ALA A 624 -6.04 -20.41 -11.93
C ALA A 624 -4.84 -19.55 -11.54
N MET A 625 -4.19 -19.92 -10.45
CA MET A 625 -2.94 -19.32 -9.98
C MET A 625 -1.79 -20.33 -10.11
N PRO A 626 -0.53 -19.85 -10.25
CA PRO A 626 0.61 -20.74 -10.42
C PRO A 626 0.81 -21.68 -9.22
N GLY A 627 1.08 -22.94 -9.49
CA GLY A 627 1.58 -23.91 -8.53
C GLY A 627 3.01 -23.60 -8.08
N ARG A 628 3.75 -24.62 -7.61
CA ARG A 628 5.12 -24.46 -7.16
C ARG A 628 6.02 -23.85 -8.23
N SER A 629 6.77 -22.83 -7.84
CA SER A 629 7.68 -22.13 -8.75
C SER A 629 9.04 -21.89 -8.10
N PHE A 630 10.07 -21.80 -8.93
CA PHE A 630 11.46 -21.66 -8.53
C PHE A 630 12.02 -20.37 -9.09
N ARG A 631 12.92 -19.72 -8.32
CA ARG A 631 13.58 -18.50 -8.74
C ARG A 631 15.05 -18.51 -8.33
N LEU A 632 15.92 -18.13 -9.26
CA LEU A 632 17.36 -17.91 -9.03
C LEU A 632 17.68 -16.45 -9.32
N SER A 633 18.32 -15.77 -8.37
CA SER A 633 18.68 -14.36 -8.52
C SER A 633 20.16 -14.13 -8.18
N LEU A 634 20.79 -13.29 -8.98
CA LEU A 634 22.14 -12.77 -8.73
C LEU A 634 22.05 -11.24 -8.63
N SER A 635 22.43 -10.70 -7.47
CA SER A 635 22.51 -9.25 -7.27
C SER A 635 23.96 -8.83 -6.99
N THR A 636 24.32 -7.63 -7.45
CA THR A 636 25.65 -7.05 -7.22
C THR A 636 25.55 -5.73 -6.48
N ASN A 637 26.59 -5.38 -5.74
CA ASN A 637 26.75 -4.09 -5.09
C ASN A 637 28.20 -3.65 -5.26
N LEU A 638 28.43 -2.79 -6.25
CA LEU A 638 29.74 -2.38 -6.70
C LEU A 638 29.99 -0.92 -6.29
N ASN A 639 31.00 -0.68 -5.48
CA ASN A 639 31.53 0.65 -5.22
C ASN A 639 32.66 0.91 -6.20
N ILE A 640 32.50 1.88 -7.08
CA ILE A 640 33.42 2.11 -8.21
C ILE A 640 34.45 3.18 -7.87
N ILE A 641 34.06 4.20 -7.08
CA ILE A 641 34.93 5.31 -6.66
C ILE A 641 34.63 5.63 -5.19
#